data_9cf30193fecefdcb0b9d2ebf0f896852
#
_entry.id   9cf30193fecefdcb0b9d2ebf0f896852
#
_cell.length_a   1.000
_cell.length_b   1.000
_cell.length_c   1.000
_cell.angle_alpha   90.00
_cell.angle_beta   90.00
_cell.angle_gamma   90.00
#
_symmetry.space_group_name_H-M   'P 1'
#
loop_
_entity.id
_entity.type
_entity.pdbx_description
1 polymer ?
#
loop_
_entity_poly.entity_id
_entity_poly.type
_entity_poly.pdbx_seq_one_letter_code
_entity_poly.pdbx_strand_id
1 'polypeptide(L)'
;MLRGLPGCGKSSFIEKNKLSDYTVSSDQIRLLYGSTLIDIDGKIGISSAEDKTVWIRIYEILEYRFKRGIFTVFDATNIKTADMNKLKNLALKYNYELFCIDFTDVPLDIVKERNAGRDEVKRVPESAIDRMNEKLSTALVPKEFKVIKPEDINDIFFKPADYSKWNAIHFIGDVHGCYDALIKLIGKNINRNELYVFCGDYIDRGIQNARTLNFLFELSQRKNVIFLEGNHEKHLKDWLNDDHIVSEVFKTQTVHELENGGINTRHAKKFCNNLKEFFYGTYNSKKLFACHGGIPSIPEKVDFISASQFIRGVGRYTDCEAVENTFAENNKDAYLIHGHRNINKEGIHPLENVYNLENAVEFGGSLRMVTFEGDKIYTTEVVNDIFSKDNEMTPAEVEQIILNLRNNEHVIEKQFGDISSFNFSRTAFEKKIWNEQTITARGLYIDTDMNKIVARSYNKFFTINENEEHQFGILKNHISYPVTAYKKENGFLGIFSSYKGQPFFSTKSSIDGDYNGYFKTLMYDIYGKDKINEMNFHCNKNNCTMVFEVIDTVNDPHIIEYNDDTVVLLDIIKNNITFSKLPYNQLVDIANDIGLKVKERVLTFFNPDELEKFYNSINKEKLENFKEVEGFVFEDEVGFMFKLKTPYYNFWKFMRGVANGVSKNGKYRHEDLLTDEKSKEFYEWLTKQYEKGIVYNSDRIIEIRNVFQNR
;
A
#
# COMPACT_ATOMS: atom_id res chain seq x y z
N MET A 1 19.66 13.53 -20.51
CA MET A 1 20.19 12.85 -21.72
C MET A 1 21.44 13.57 -22.20
N LEU A 2 22.52 12.84 -22.47
CA LEU A 2 23.75 13.40 -23.11
C LEU A 2 23.65 13.17 -24.62
N ARG A 3 24.07 14.18 -25.42
CA ARG A 3 24.05 14.12 -26.90
C ARG A 3 25.36 14.50 -27.47
N GLY A 4 25.96 13.68 -28.33
CA GLY A 4 27.21 13.97 -29.04
C GLY A 4 27.99 12.71 -29.44
N LEU A 5 28.97 12.89 -30.31
CA LEU A 5 29.81 11.84 -30.89
C LEU A 5 30.69 11.13 -29.83
N PRO A 6 31.16 9.91 -30.06
CA PRO A 6 32.26 9.33 -29.28
C PRO A 6 33.49 10.23 -29.31
N GLY A 7 34.07 10.53 -28.13
CA GLY A 7 35.21 11.48 -28.03
C GLY A 7 34.83 12.94 -27.73
N CYS A 8 33.54 13.33 -27.76
CA CYS A 8 33.16 14.73 -27.48
C CYS A 8 33.26 15.15 -25.99
N GLY A 9 33.56 14.21 -25.05
CA GLY A 9 33.79 14.54 -23.65
C GLY A 9 32.68 14.14 -22.68
N LYS A 10 31.65 13.36 -23.09
CA LYS A 10 30.53 12.92 -22.24
C LYS A 10 30.98 12.18 -20.96
N SER A 11 31.90 11.21 -21.09
CA SER A 11 32.37 10.42 -19.93
C SER A 11 33.14 11.31 -18.94
N SER A 12 34.02 12.20 -19.41
CA SER A 12 34.71 13.15 -18.55
C SER A 12 33.78 14.15 -17.86
N PHE A 13 32.70 14.52 -18.53
CA PHE A 13 31.62 15.33 -17.93
C PHE A 13 30.91 14.60 -16.82
N ILE A 14 30.53 13.29 -17.00
CA ILE A 14 29.93 12.44 -15.99
C ILE A 14 30.81 12.36 -14.74
N GLU A 15 32.10 12.06 -14.92
CA GLU A 15 33.06 11.95 -13.82
C GLU A 15 33.26 13.28 -13.09
N LYS A 16 33.51 14.37 -13.83
CA LYS A 16 33.71 15.72 -13.28
C LYS A 16 32.55 16.17 -12.40
N ASN A 17 31.33 15.84 -12.80
CA ASN A 17 30.11 16.25 -12.10
C ASN A 17 29.58 15.17 -11.11
N LYS A 18 30.34 14.10 -10.85
CA LYS A 18 29.99 13.00 -9.94
C LYS A 18 28.63 12.37 -10.29
N LEU A 19 28.37 12.16 -11.58
CA LEU A 19 27.08 11.62 -12.08
C LEU A 19 27.14 10.12 -12.39
N SER A 20 28.25 9.44 -12.13
CA SER A 20 28.46 8.03 -12.49
C SER A 20 27.40 7.11 -11.93
N ASP A 21 27.03 7.27 -10.65
CA ASP A 21 26.04 6.44 -9.95
C ASP A 21 24.60 6.62 -10.46
N TYR A 22 24.35 7.73 -11.15
CA TYR A 22 23.07 8.07 -11.74
C TYR A 22 22.98 7.76 -13.23
N THR A 23 24.07 7.26 -13.84
CA THR A 23 24.19 7.10 -15.28
C THR A 23 23.81 5.71 -15.74
N VAL A 24 22.93 5.66 -16.73
CA VAL A 24 22.66 4.46 -17.56
C VAL A 24 23.43 4.65 -18.86
N SER A 25 24.54 3.91 -19.03
CA SER A 25 25.41 4.00 -20.20
C SER A 25 25.19 2.81 -21.15
N SER A 26 24.99 3.11 -22.43
CA SER A 26 24.82 2.10 -23.47
C SER A 26 26.09 1.22 -23.62
N ASP A 27 27.27 1.77 -23.43
CA ASP A 27 28.52 1.02 -23.55
C ASP A 27 28.75 0.09 -22.37
N GLN A 28 28.38 0.51 -21.15
CA GLN A 28 28.42 -0.35 -19.97
C GLN A 28 27.47 -1.54 -20.11
N ILE A 29 26.25 -1.31 -20.57
CA ILE A 29 25.27 -2.40 -20.78
C ILE A 29 25.74 -3.34 -21.90
N ARG A 30 26.36 -2.83 -22.98
CA ARG A 30 26.98 -3.69 -24.02
C ARG A 30 28.04 -4.61 -23.46
N LEU A 31 28.90 -4.11 -22.58
CA LEU A 31 29.94 -4.93 -21.95
C LEU A 31 29.37 -6.00 -21.02
N LEU A 32 28.24 -5.74 -20.38
CA LEU A 32 27.55 -6.74 -19.53
C LEU A 32 26.93 -7.89 -20.34
N TYR A 33 26.46 -7.62 -21.56
CA TYR A 33 25.75 -8.61 -22.39
C TYR A 33 26.57 -9.21 -23.51
N GLY A 34 27.60 -8.52 -24.01
CA GLY A 34 28.29 -8.91 -25.23
C GLY A 34 29.82 -9.09 -25.13
N SER A 35 30.44 -8.75 -24.03
CA SER A 35 31.91 -8.74 -23.85
C SER A 35 32.70 -7.97 -24.92
N THR A 36 34.02 -8.08 -24.89
CA THR A 36 34.92 -7.51 -25.89
C THR A 36 35.21 -8.51 -27.00
N LEU A 37 35.44 -8.02 -28.23
CA LEU A 37 35.75 -8.82 -29.40
C LEU A 37 37.11 -8.34 -30.00
N ILE A 38 37.80 -9.25 -30.68
CA ILE A 38 38.92 -8.94 -31.55
C ILE A 38 38.42 -8.99 -32.99
N ASP A 39 38.65 -7.92 -33.76
CA ASP A 39 38.35 -7.86 -35.19
C ASP A 39 39.41 -8.53 -36.05
N ILE A 40 39.20 -8.58 -37.38
CA ILE A 40 40.14 -9.19 -38.32
C ILE A 40 41.48 -8.47 -38.40
N ASP A 41 41.53 -7.23 -37.95
CA ASP A 41 42.77 -6.40 -37.91
C ASP A 41 43.47 -6.55 -36.54
N GLY A 42 42.99 -7.42 -35.66
CA GLY A 42 43.54 -7.65 -34.32
C GLY A 42 43.19 -6.57 -33.30
N LYS A 43 42.24 -5.66 -33.59
CA LYS A 43 41.81 -4.58 -32.67
C LYS A 43 40.71 -5.08 -31.73
N ILE A 44 40.82 -4.67 -30.46
CA ILE A 44 39.85 -4.99 -29.47
C ILE A 44 38.76 -3.91 -29.45
N GLY A 45 37.49 -4.34 -29.44
CA GLY A 45 36.36 -3.44 -29.40
C GLY A 45 35.13 -4.02 -28.63
N ILE A 46 34.13 -3.19 -28.40
CA ILE A 46 32.86 -3.63 -27.78
C ILE A 46 31.99 -4.29 -28.85
N SER A 47 31.47 -5.49 -28.54
CA SER A 47 30.55 -6.20 -29.43
C SER A 47 29.24 -5.44 -29.62
N SER A 48 28.76 -5.36 -30.87
CA SER A 48 27.42 -4.87 -31.23
C SER A 48 26.46 -6.01 -31.60
N ALA A 49 26.88 -7.27 -31.49
CA ALA A 49 26.07 -8.41 -31.89
C ALA A 49 24.74 -8.50 -31.13
N GLU A 50 24.76 -8.12 -29.85
CA GLU A 50 23.60 -8.13 -28.95
C GLU A 50 22.88 -6.78 -28.84
N ASP A 51 23.12 -5.85 -29.75
CA ASP A 51 22.54 -4.47 -29.65
C ASP A 51 21.03 -4.47 -29.44
N LYS A 52 20.29 -5.37 -30.07
CA LYS A 52 18.84 -5.46 -29.87
C LYS A 52 18.46 -5.79 -28.41
N THR A 53 19.13 -6.78 -27.83
CA THR A 53 18.94 -7.17 -26.41
C THR A 53 19.37 -6.04 -25.48
N VAL A 54 20.52 -5.43 -25.74
CA VAL A 54 21.06 -4.29 -24.98
C VAL A 54 20.06 -3.13 -24.91
N TRP A 55 19.47 -2.74 -26.05
CA TRP A 55 18.49 -1.66 -26.07
C TRP A 55 17.20 -1.99 -25.34
N ILE A 56 16.73 -3.26 -25.39
CA ILE A 56 15.59 -3.70 -24.60
C ILE A 56 15.90 -3.51 -23.10
N ARG A 57 17.07 -3.98 -22.64
CA ARG A 57 17.48 -3.86 -21.23
C ARG A 57 17.68 -2.42 -20.78
N ILE A 58 18.24 -1.57 -21.62
CA ILE A 58 18.35 -0.14 -21.34
C ILE A 58 16.97 0.45 -21.05
N TYR A 59 15.97 0.19 -21.89
CA TYR A 59 14.63 0.74 -21.68
C TYR A 59 13.93 0.15 -20.47
N GLU A 60 14.12 -1.11 -20.16
CA GLU A 60 13.63 -1.74 -18.91
C GLU A 60 14.26 -1.07 -17.67
N ILE A 61 15.57 -0.82 -17.67
CA ILE A 61 16.26 -0.12 -16.57
C ILE A 61 15.73 1.33 -16.45
N LEU A 62 15.59 2.04 -17.57
CA LEU A 62 15.09 3.42 -17.57
C LEU A 62 13.65 3.46 -17.04
N GLU A 63 12.76 2.55 -17.47
CA GLU A 63 11.38 2.48 -17.00
C GLU A 63 11.33 2.18 -15.49
N TYR A 64 12.13 1.22 -15.03
CA TYR A 64 12.23 0.91 -13.60
C TYR A 64 12.66 2.13 -12.77
N ARG A 65 13.67 2.90 -13.24
CA ARG A 65 14.15 4.11 -12.57
C ARG A 65 13.09 5.22 -12.59
N PHE A 66 12.46 5.45 -13.74
CA PHE A 66 11.44 6.49 -13.90
C PHE A 66 10.19 6.23 -13.04
N LYS A 67 9.74 4.98 -12.97
CA LYS A 67 8.63 4.58 -12.09
C LYS A 67 8.87 4.89 -10.62
N ARG A 68 10.14 5.03 -10.21
CA ARG A 68 10.57 5.30 -8.82
C ARG A 68 11.01 6.74 -8.57
N GLY A 69 10.89 7.62 -9.54
CA GLY A 69 11.35 9.00 -9.40
C GLY A 69 12.86 9.11 -9.16
N ILE A 70 13.69 8.27 -9.80
CA ILE A 70 15.14 8.28 -9.61
C ILE A 70 15.79 9.19 -10.63
N PHE A 71 16.56 10.18 -10.16
CA PHE A 71 17.40 11.02 -11.05
C PHE A 71 18.23 10.16 -11.99
N THR A 72 18.18 10.43 -13.29
CA THR A 72 18.79 9.55 -14.30
C THR A 72 19.50 10.31 -15.38
N VAL A 73 20.78 9.99 -15.58
CA VAL A 73 21.59 10.43 -16.72
C VAL A 73 21.61 9.30 -17.74
N PHE A 74 21.15 9.59 -18.96
CA PHE A 74 21.21 8.62 -20.05
C PHE A 74 22.39 8.95 -20.96
N ASP A 75 23.41 8.06 -20.97
CA ASP A 75 24.65 8.20 -21.75
C ASP A 75 24.61 7.27 -22.98
N ALA A 76 24.34 7.89 -24.11
CA ALA A 76 24.47 7.33 -25.44
C ALA A 76 24.83 8.46 -26.43
N THR A 77 25.04 8.14 -27.70
CA THR A 77 25.29 9.16 -28.70
C THR A 77 24.10 10.06 -28.98
N ASN A 78 22.87 9.52 -28.90
CA ASN A 78 21.60 10.20 -29.12
C ASN A 78 21.54 11.05 -30.40
N ILE A 79 22.01 10.45 -31.50
CA ILE A 79 22.17 11.10 -32.82
C ILE A 79 20.97 10.86 -33.76
N LYS A 80 19.89 10.26 -33.30
CA LYS A 80 18.67 10.04 -34.08
C LYS A 80 17.46 10.59 -33.36
N THR A 81 16.66 11.38 -34.05
CA THR A 81 15.40 11.93 -33.52
C THR A 81 14.43 10.84 -33.05
N ALA A 82 14.40 9.68 -33.73
CA ALA A 82 13.52 8.58 -33.35
C ALA A 82 13.86 7.99 -31.96
N ASP A 83 15.17 7.81 -31.66
CA ASP A 83 15.64 7.29 -30.37
C ASP A 83 15.35 8.30 -29.24
N MET A 84 15.58 9.60 -29.50
CA MET A 84 15.25 10.68 -28.55
C MET A 84 13.73 10.75 -28.30
N ASN A 85 12.87 10.56 -29.32
CA ASN A 85 11.43 10.51 -29.15
C ASN A 85 10.99 9.32 -28.30
N LYS A 86 11.63 8.16 -28.47
CA LYS A 86 11.31 6.97 -27.66
C LYS A 86 11.63 7.23 -26.17
N LEU A 87 12.81 7.79 -25.87
CA LEU A 87 13.17 8.18 -24.51
C LEU A 87 12.21 9.23 -23.94
N LYS A 88 11.90 10.28 -24.74
CA LYS A 88 10.93 11.31 -24.38
C LYS A 88 9.59 10.74 -23.97
N ASN A 89 9.02 9.87 -24.80
CA ASN A 89 7.70 9.31 -24.54
C ASN A 89 7.68 8.47 -23.25
N LEU A 90 8.74 7.70 -23.00
CA LEU A 90 8.89 6.95 -21.75
C LEU A 90 9.00 7.87 -20.52
N ALA A 91 9.83 8.91 -20.61
CA ALA A 91 10.05 9.83 -19.50
C ALA A 91 8.81 10.67 -19.17
N LEU A 92 8.09 11.13 -20.21
CA LEU A 92 6.85 11.89 -20.02
C LEU A 92 5.71 11.03 -19.42
N LYS A 93 5.69 9.72 -19.68
CA LYS A 93 4.75 8.79 -19.01
C LYS A 93 4.86 8.86 -17.49
N TYR A 94 6.05 9.12 -16.96
CA TYR A 94 6.36 9.21 -15.53
C TYR A 94 6.61 10.65 -15.04
N ASN A 95 6.15 11.64 -15.81
CA ASN A 95 6.21 13.08 -15.48
C ASN A 95 7.62 13.64 -15.25
N TYR A 96 8.63 13.11 -15.94
CA TYR A 96 10.01 13.62 -15.87
C TYR A 96 10.20 14.93 -16.63
N GLU A 97 10.93 15.86 -16.03
CA GLU A 97 11.50 17.00 -16.73
C GLU A 97 12.72 16.56 -17.55
N LEU A 98 12.83 17.01 -18.79
CA LEU A 98 13.78 16.50 -19.75
C LEU A 98 14.83 17.53 -20.12
N PHE A 99 16.09 17.20 -19.89
CA PHE A 99 17.25 18.00 -20.30
C PHE A 99 18.12 17.25 -21.32
N CYS A 100 18.60 17.98 -22.34
CA CYS A 100 19.59 17.51 -23.30
C CYS A 100 20.88 18.29 -23.09
N ILE A 101 21.88 17.62 -22.51
CA ILE A 101 23.25 18.20 -22.44
C ILE A 101 23.90 17.96 -23.78
N ASP A 102 24.12 19.06 -24.54
CA ASP A 102 24.52 18.98 -25.93
C ASP A 102 26.02 19.25 -26.08
N PHE A 103 26.75 18.28 -26.63
CA PHE A 103 28.19 18.32 -26.94
C PHE A 103 28.44 18.46 -28.44
N THR A 104 27.45 18.83 -29.24
CA THR A 104 27.59 18.86 -30.71
C THR A 104 28.44 20.01 -31.21
N ASP A 105 28.72 21.03 -30.38
CA ASP A 105 29.59 22.17 -30.70
C ASP A 105 31.09 21.78 -30.70
N VAL A 106 31.44 20.56 -30.22
CA VAL A 106 32.82 20.11 -30.23
C VAL A 106 33.25 19.82 -31.67
N PRO A 107 34.33 20.48 -32.20
CA PRO A 107 34.79 20.29 -33.57
C PRO A 107 35.17 18.83 -33.87
N LEU A 108 34.87 18.38 -35.09
CA LEU A 108 35.01 16.96 -35.50
C LEU A 108 36.47 16.48 -35.42
N ASP A 109 37.45 17.34 -35.75
CA ASP A 109 38.87 17.07 -35.63
C ASP A 109 39.30 16.81 -34.17
N ILE A 110 38.81 17.61 -33.23
CA ILE A 110 39.03 17.43 -31.80
C ILE A 110 38.37 16.12 -31.31
N VAL A 111 37.16 15.79 -31.80
CA VAL A 111 36.49 14.54 -31.49
C VAL A 111 37.31 13.34 -31.94
N LYS A 112 37.86 13.37 -33.15
CA LYS A 112 38.72 12.30 -33.70
C LYS A 112 40.03 12.18 -32.94
N GLU A 113 40.69 13.28 -32.63
CA GLU A 113 41.91 13.31 -31.83
C GLU A 113 41.70 12.68 -30.45
N ARG A 114 40.66 13.09 -29.73
CA ARG A 114 40.31 12.54 -28.42
C ARG A 114 39.91 11.07 -28.51
N ASN A 115 39.19 10.68 -29.56
CA ASN A 115 38.82 9.27 -29.77
C ASN A 115 40.07 8.40 -30.02
N ALA A 116 41.11 8.88 -30.73
CA ALA A 116 42.38 8.17 -30.94
C ALA A 116 43.12 7.93 -29.61
N GLY A 117 43.02 8.83 -28.66
CA GLY A 117 43.59 8.71 -27.30
C GLY A 117 42.79 7.88 -26.30
N ARG A 118 41.63 7.31 -26.68
CA ARG A 118 40.81 6.47 -25.78
C ARG A 118 41.43 5.07 -25.62
N ASP A 119 41.04 4.41 -24.51
CA ASP A 119 41.28 2.97 -24.35
C ASP A 119 40.85 2.22 -25.60
N GLU A 120 41.66 1.25 -26.02
CA GLU A 120 41.44 0.49 -27.27
C GLU A 120 40.01 -0.04 -27.38
N VAL A 121 39.50 -0.62 -26.31
CA VAL A 121 38.12 -1.20 -26.22
C VAL A 121 37.03 -0.16 -26.53
N LYS A 122 37.22 1.11 -26.17
CA LYS A 122 36.25 2.20 -26.35
C LYS A 122 36.51 3.05 -27.61
N ARG A 123 37.56 2.74 -28.37
CA ARG A 123 37.94 3.50 -29.57
C ARG A 123 36.99 3.13 -30.73
N VAL A 124 36.39 4.14 -31.32
CA VAL A 124 35.46 3.95 -32.45
C VAL A 124 36.21 4.24 -33.75
N PRO A 125 36.05 3.43 -34.82
CA PRO A 125 36.64 3.71 -36.12
C PRO A 125 36.25 5.09 -36.68
N GLU A 126 37.19 5.83 -37.25
CA GLU A 126 36.93 7.19 -37.77
C GLU A 126 35.80 7.23 -38.80
N SER A 127 35.74 6.25 -39.71
CA SER A 127 34.65 6.12 -40.69
C SER A 127 33.26 5.96 -40.04
N ALA A 128 33.19 5.38 -38.83
CA ALA A 128 31.95 5.30 -38.07
C ALA A 128 31.60 6.64 -37.42
N ILE A 129 32.61 7.40 -36.94
CA ILE A 129 32.43 8.77 -36.43
C ILE A 129 31.91 9.68 -37.52
N ASP A 130 32.46 9.63 -38.73
CA ASP A 130 32.00 10.43 -39.86
C ASP A 130 30.54 10.15 -40.21
N ARG A 131 30.14 8.87 -40.31
CA ARG A 131 28.75 8.49 -40.52
C ARG A 131 27.82 8.92 -39.37
N MET A 132 28.32 8.93 -38.16
CA MET A 132 27.57 9.44 -36.98
C MET A 132 27.39 10.95 -37.05
N ASN A 133 28.42 11.67 -37.48
CA ASN A 133 28.38 13.13 -37.65
C ASN A 133 27.37 13.57 -38.72
N GLU A 134 27.28 12.83 -39.84
CA GLU A 134 26.25 13.09 -40.88
C GLU A 134 24.83 12.90 -40.32
N LYS A 135 24.60 11.88 -39.51
CA LYS A 135 23.31 11.68 -38.88
C LYS A 135 22.98 12.72 -37.81
N LEU A 136 24.00 13.15 -37.06
CA LEU A 136 23.89 14.16 -36.04
C LEU A 136 23.48 15.52 -36.59
N SER A 137 24.03 15.91 -37.77
CA SER A 137 23.72 17.20 -38.44
C SER A 137 22.26 17.34 -38.87
N THR A 138 21.56 16.21 -39.09
CA THR A 138 20.14 16.18 -39.53
C THR A 138 19.16 15.89 -38.40
N ALA A 139 19.66 15.44 -37.24
CA ALA A 139 18.82 15.02 -36.12
C ALA A 139 18.34 16.22 -35.29
N LEU A 140 17.04 16.38 -35.17
CA LEU A 140 16.42 17.42 -34.34
C LEU A 140 16.13 16.89 -32.94
N VAL A 141 16.52 17.64 -31.92
CA VAL A 141 16.13 17.37 -30.53
C VAL A 141 14.65 17.70 -30.36
N PRO A 142 13.84 16.77 -29.83
CA PRO A 142 12.43 17.05 -29.55
C PRO A 142 12.28 18.27 -28.62
N LYS A 143 11.26 19.09 -28.90
CA LYS A 143 11.02 20.38 -28.20
C LYS A 143 10.78 20.27 -26.69
N GLU A 144 10.41 19.11 -26.23
CA GLU A 144 10.17 18.81 -24.81
C GLU A 144 11.46 18.73 -24.01
N PHE A 145 12.63 18.54 -24.69
CA PHE A 145 13.93 18.65 -24.03
C PHE A 145 14.37 20.11 -23.93
N LYS A 146 14.73 20.52 -22.72
CA LYS A 146 15.48 21.76 -22.52
C LYS A 146 16.94 21.51 -22.92
N VAL A 147 17.39 22.10 -24.02
CA VAL A 147 18.79 21.94 -24.48
C VAL A 147 19.66 22.91 -23.73
N ILE A 148 20.72 22.39 -23.09
CA ILE A 148 21.69 23.16 -22.35
C ILE A 148 23.12 22.75 -22.73
N LYS A 149 24.09 23.65 -22.51
CA LYS A 149 25.52 23.36 -22.69
C LYS A 149 26.09 22.63 -21.46
N PRO A 150 27.19 21.87 -21.61
CA PRO A 150 27.84 21.19 -20.49
C PRO A 150 28.27 22.10 -19.34
N GLU A 151 28.64 23.32 -19.61
CA GLU A 151 29.03 24.34 -18.61
C GLU A 151 27.84 24.77 -17.73
N ASP A 152 26.62 24.72 -18.25
CA ASP A 152 25.41 25.21 -17.60
C ASP A 152 24.70 24.11 -16.76
N ILE A 153 25.36 22.97 -16.50
CA ILE A 153 24.79 21.84 -15.77
C ILE A 153 24.17 22.24 -14.43
N ASN A 154 24.71 23.24 -13.75
CA ASN A 154 24.14 23.67 -12.46
C ASN A 154 22.80 24.39 -12.57
N ASP A 155 22.35 24.72 -13.77
CA ASP A 155 21.05 25.37 -14.00
C ASP A 155 19.90 24.36 -14.07
N ILE A 156 20.20 23.04 -14.19
CA ILE A 156 19.17 22.00 -14.13
C ILE A 156 18.79 21.62 -12.69
N PHE A 157 19.68 21.84 -11.73
CA PHE A 157 19.44 21.44 -10.34
C PHE A 157 18.50 22.42 -9.64
N PHE A 158 17.71 21.87 -8.76
CA PHE A 158 16.77 22.64 -7.95
C PHE A 158 17.50 23.73 -7.14
N LYS A 159 16.91 24.91 -7.11
CA LYS A 159 17.37 26.04 -6.30
C LYS A 159 16.21 26.50 -5.40
N PRO A 160 16.41 26.60 -4.07
CA PRO A 160 15.37 27.11 -3.17
C PRO A 160 14.91 28.51 -3.59
N ALA A 161 13.60 28.71 -3.64
CA ALA A 161 13.02 30.01 -3.98
C ALA A 161 12.75 30.84 -2.72
N ASP A 162 12.74 32.17 -2.89
CA ASP A 162 12.29 33.08 -1.83
C ASP A 162 10.79 33.35 -1.96
N TYR A 163 10.06 33.04 -0.89
CA TYR A 163 8.62 33.19 -0.77
C TYR A 163 8.19 34.38 0.11
N SER A 164 9.12 35.22 0.56
CA SER A 164 8.87 36.39 1.43
C SER A 164 7.94 37.43 0.84
N LYS A 165 7.61 37.32 -0.46
CA LYS A 165 6.58 38.17 -1.10
C LYS A 165 5.16 37.89 -0.65
N TRP A 166 4.88 36.71 -0.06
CA TRP A 166 3.57 36.34 0.43
C TRP A 166 3.34 36.85 1.85
N ASN A 167 2.12 37.28 2.17
CA ASN A 167 1.80 37.74 3.52
C ASN A 167 1.90 36.62 4.56
N ALA A 168 1.52 35.41 4.14
CA ALA A 168 1.64 34.21 4.94
C ALA A 168 1.85 32.97 4.05
N ILE A 169 2.40 31.88 4.63
CA ILE A 169 2.46 30.56 4.03
C ILE A 169 1.73 29.57 4.93
N HIS A 170 0.74 28.87 4.37
CA HIS A 170 -0.03 27.85 5.07
C HIS A 170 0.36 26.47 4.54
N PHE A 171 0.73 25.54 5.41
CA PHE A 171 0.94 24.14 5.08
C PHE A 171 -0.22 23.33 5.64
N ILE A 172 -0.91 22.59 4.77
CA ILE A 172 -2.11 21.81 5.08
C ILE A 172 -1.74 20.32 5.00
N GLY A 173 -2.08 19.56 6.03
CA GLY A 173 -1.82 18.11 6.11
C GLY A 173 -2.76 17.27 5.26
N ASP A 174 -2.75 15.98 5.54
CA ASP A 174 -3.47 14.93 4.83
C ASP A 174 -4.97 15.17 4.87
N VAL A 175 -5.61 15.26 3.70
CA VAL A 175 -7.04 15.64 3.58
C VAL A 175 -7.94 14.42 3.51
N HIS A 176 -7.49 13.36 2.85
CA HIS A 176 -8.20 12.08 2.73
C HIS A 176 -9.71 12.21 2.46
N GLY A 177 -10.11 13.00 1.46
CA GLY A 177 -11.52 13.16 1.11
C GLY A 177 -12.40 13.81 2.19
N CYS A 178 -11.83 14.55 3.14
CA CYS A 178 -12.57 15.25 4.20
C CYS A 178 -12.88 16.69 3.80
N TYR A 179 -13.73 16.88 2.79
CA TYR A 179 -14.05 18.18 2.20
C TYR A 179 -14.52 19.21 3.23
N ASP A 180 -15.46 18.84 4.12
CA ASP A 180 -16.04 19.83 5.05
C ASP A 180 -15.03 20.26 6.13
N ALA A 181 -14.13 19.36 6.55
CA ALA A 181 -13.00 19.73 7.41
C ALA A 181 -12.06 20.71 6.69
N LEU A 182 -11.77 20.45 5.41
CA LEU A 182 -10.95 21.34 4.60
C LEU A 182 -11.58 22.73 4.46
N ILE A 183 -12.86 22.80 4.15
CA ILE A 183 -13.57 24.08 4.02
C ILE A 183 -13.66 24.85 5.36
N LYS A 184 -13.82 24.15 6.47
CA LYS A 184 -13.76 24.77 7.80
C LYS A 184 -12.37 25.33 8.10
N LEU A 185 -11.31 24.65 7.65
CA LEU A 185 -9.93 25.04 7.90
C LEU A 185 -9.50 26.26 7.09
N ILE A 186 -9.73 26.27 5.78
CA ILE A 186 -9.20 27.30 4.86
C ILE A 186 -10.28 28.19 4.21
N GLY A 187 -11.56 27.86 4.40
CA GLY A 187 -12.66 28.53 3.71
C GLY A 187 -12.78 28.14 2.22
N LYS A 188 -13.91 28.50 1.60
CA LYS A 188 -14.10 28.32 0.15
C LYS A 188 -13.28 29.30 -0.69
N ASN A 189 -13.02 30.47 -0.15
CA ASN A 189 -12.33 31.56 -0.84
C ASN A 189 -11.01 31.86 -0.14
N ILE A 190 -9.93 31.20 -0.57
CA ILE A 190 -8.58 31.43 -0.02
C ILE A 190 -8.05 32.82 -0.42
N ASN A 191 -7.22 33.40 0.46
CA ASN A 191 -6.64 34.71 0.26
C ASN A 191 -5.61 34.69 -0.88
N ARG A 192 -5.72 35.63 -1.83
CA ARG A 192 -4.83 35.70 -3.01
C ARG A 192 -3.41 36.19 -2.69
N ASN A 193 -3.21 36.83 -1.55
CA ASN A 193 -1.92 37.37 -1.12
C ASN A 193 -1.17 36.40 -0.19
N GLU A 194 -1.69 35.21 0.05
CA GLU A 194 -1.10 34.16 0.87
C GLU A 194 -0.84 32.92 0.04
N LEU A 195 0.19 32.14 0.40
CA LEU A 195 0.57 30.91 -0.27
C LEU A 195 0.01 29.71 0.52
N TYR A 196 -0.59 28.79 -0.19
CA TYR A 196 -1.14 27.54 0.37
C TYR A 196 -0.37 26.34 -0.20
N VAL A 197 0.23 25.55 0.68
CA VAL A 197 0.99 24.34 0.33
C VAL A 197 0.29 23.14 0.94
N PHE A 198 -0.20 22.26 0.12
CA PHE A 198 -0.86 21.02 0.54
C PHE A 198 0.16 19.89 0.56
N CYS A 199 0.21 19.09 1.64
CA CYS A 199 1.28 18.13 1.88
C CYS A 199 1.00 16.71 1.35
N GLY A 200 -0.04 16.50 0.53
CA GLY A 200 -0.37 15.20 -0.09
C GLY A 200 -1.60 14.54 0.50
N ASP A 201 -1.88 13.33 0.04
CA ASP A 201 -3.00 12.46 0.45
C ASP A 201 -4.36 13.17 0.44
N TYR A 202 -4.76 13.61 -0.76
CA TYR A 202 -5.96 14.43 -0.95
C TYR A 202 -7.25 13.65 -0.87
N ILE A 203 -7.23 12.40 -1.31
CA ILE A 203 -8.40 11.53 -1.41
C ILE A 203 -8.06 10.13 -0.91
N ASP A 204 -9.07 9.28 -0.89
CA ASP A 204 -9.08 7.92 -0.35
C ASP A 204 -9.40 7.86 1.14
N ARG A 205 -10.04 6.79 1.58
CA ARG A 205 -10.51 6.49 2.93
C ARG A 205 -11.65 7.38 3.46
N GLY A 206 -11.64 8.68 3.18
CA GLY A 206 -12.76 9.57 3.52
C GLY A 206 -13.94 9.41 2.58
N ILE A 207 -15.06 10.09 2.89
CA ILE A 207 -16.36 9.91 2.23
C ILE A 207 -16.77 11.05 1.29
N GLN A 208 -15.90 12.05 1.09
CA GLN A 208 -16.17 13.24 0.27
C GLN A 208 -15.09 13.44 -0.80
N ASN A 209 -14.59 12.34 -1.37
CA ASN A 209 -13.45 12.34 -2.29
C ASN A 209 -13.71 13.16 -3.56
N ALA A 210 -14.86 12.95 -4.19
CA ALA A 210 -15.22 13.68 -5.40
C ALA A 210 -15.39 15.20 -5.16
N ARG A 211 -15.99 15.58 -4.04
CA ARG A 211 -16.14 17.01 -3.64
C ARG A 211 -14.77 17.63 -3.36
N THR A 212 -13.92 16.93 -2.62
CA THR A 212 -12.54 17.35 -2.32
C THR A 212 -11.78 17.58 -3.62
N LEU A 213 -11.77 16.58 -4.51
CA LEU A 213 -10.98 16.62 -5.74
C LEU A 213 -11.44 17.76 -6.67
N ASN A 214 -12.75 17.97 -6.84
CA ASN A 214 -13.28 19.07 -7.62
C ASN A 214 -12.85 20.43 -7.07
N PHE A 215 -12.89 20.63 -5.76
CA PHE A 215 -12.42 21.85 -5.11
C PHE A 215 -10.91 22.06 -5.31
N LEU A 216 -10.10 20.99 -5.18
CA LEU A 216 -8.66 21.08 -5.42
C LEU A 216 -8.34 21.37 -6.90
N PHE A 217 -9.14 20.91 -7.85
CA PHE A 217 -9.00 21.29 -9.27
C PHE A 217 -9.21 22.78 -9.49
N GLU A 218 -10.20 23.39 -8.81
CA GLU A 218 -10.41 24.83 -8.85
C GLU A 218 -9.21 25.58 -8.27
N LEU A 219 -8.71 25.13 -7.11
CA LEU A 219 -7.53 25.71 -6.46
C LEU A 219 -6.27 25.56 -7.32
N SER A 220 -6.13 24.47 -8.05
CA SER A 220 -4.96 24.19 -8.89
C SER A 220 -4.77 25.18 -10.06
N GLN A 221 -5.80 25.97 -10.37
CA GLN A 221 -5.71 27.03 -11.38
C GLN A 221 -5.12 28.33 -10.79
N ARG A 222 -4.92 28.40 -9.47
CA ARG A 222 -4.39 29.59 -8.78
C ARG A 222 -2.87 29.52 -8.67
N LYS A 223 -2.21 30.69 -8.79
CA LYS A 223 -0.74 30.80 -8.70
C LYS A 223 -0.20 30.76 -7.26
N ASN A 224 -1.07 30.86 -6.29
CA ASN A 224 -0.73 30.87 -4.87
C ASN A 224 -1.09 29.56 -4.17
N VAL A 225 -1.12 28.45 -4.92
CA VAL A 225 -1.33 27.12 -4.38
C VAL A 225 -0.30 26.17 -4.95
N ILE A 226 0.30 25.35 -4.07
CA ILE A 226 1.25 24.28 -4.40
C ILE A 226 0.69 22.99 -3.82
N PHE A 227 0.71 21.92 -4.61
CA PHE A 227 0.29 20.59 -4.21
C PHE A 227 1.49 19.64 -4.21
N LEU A 228 1.77 19.01 -3.06
CA LEU A 228 2.75 17.96 -2.95
C LEU A 228 2.10 16.60 -3.23
N GLU A 229 2.87 15.63 -3.63
CA GLU A 229 2.40 14.26 -3.89
C GLU A 229 2.45 13.45 -2.59
N GLY A 230 1.33 12.84 -2.21
CA GLY A 230 1.26 11.82 -1.18
C GLY A 230 1.25 10.41 -1.78
N ASN A 231 1.27 9.39 -0.94
CA ASN A 231 1.30 8.01 -1.42
C ASN A 231 -0.05 7.52 -1.98
N HIS A 232 -1.17 8.12 -1.56
CA HIS A 232 -2.50 7.79 -2.07
C HIS A 232 -2.75 8.32 -3.50
N GLU A 233 -2.06 9.37 -3.93
CA GLU A 233 -2.15 9.86 -5.30
C GLU A 233 -1.68 8.85 -6.35
N LYS A 234 -0.90 7.83 -5.95
CA LYS A 234 -0.56 6.70 -6.82
C LYS A 234 -1.81 5.95 -7.28
N HIS A 235 -2.78 5.69 -6.38
CA HIS A 235 -4.01 4.98 -6.74
C HIS A 235 -4.88 5.79 -7.69
N LEU A 236 -4.91 7.11 -7.53
CA LEU A 236 -5.57 8.00 -8.49
C LEU A 236 -4.90 7.95 -9.88
N LYS A 237 -3.57 7.96 -9.92
CA LYS A 237 -2.80 7.83 -11.18
C LYS A 237 -3.04 6.47 -11.84
N ASP A 238 -3.03 5.38 -11.07
CA ASP A 238 -3.29 4.02 -11.55
C ASP A 238 -4.70 3.93 -12.15
N TRP A 239 -5.74 4.43 -11.46
CA TRP A 239 -7.12 4.50 -11.98
C TRP A 239 -7.23 5.29 -13.30
N LEU A 240 -6.58 6.45 -13.37
CA LEU A 240 -6.61 7.33 -14.54
C LEU A 240 -5.91 6.72 -15.77
N ASN A 241 -5.00 5.78 -15.57
CA ASN A 241 -4.21 5.15 -16.64
C ASN A 241 -4.69 3.74 -16.98
N ASP A 242 -5.78 3.26 -16.36
CA ASP A 242 -6.26 1.88 -16.45
C ASP A 242 -5.20 0.86 -16.00
N ASP A 243 -4.30 1.29 -15.09
CA ASP A 243 -3.32 0.42 -14.46
C ASP A 243 -3.96 -0.33 -13.27
N HIS A 244 -3.33 -1.40 -12.82
CA HIS A 244 -3.85 -2.21 -11.70
C HIS A 244 -3.84 -1.41 -10.39
N ILE A 245 -5.03 -1.20 -9.80
CA ILE A 245 -5.22 -0.56 -8.49
C ILE A 245 -5.03 -1.61 -7.40
N VAL A 246 -4.04 -1.41 -6.55
CA VAL A 246 -3.70 -2.33 -5.46
C VAL A 246 -4.61 -2.14 -4.23
N SER A 247 -5.01 -0.90 -3.93
CA SER A 247 -5.86 -0.59 -2.77
C SER A 247 -7.30 -1.05 -3.01
N GLU A 248 -7.76 -2.03 -2.23
CA GLU A 248 -9.17 -2.46 -2.27
C GLU A 248 -10.11 -1.34 -1.80
N VAL A 249 -9.72 -0.52 -0.83
CA VAL A 249 -10.51 0.62 -0.37
C VAL A 249 -10.68 1.62 -1.53
N PHE A 250 -9.59 1.97 -2.20
CA PHE A 250 -9.65 2.87 -3.34
C PHE A 250 -10.51 2.30 -4.47
N LYS A 251 -10.32 1.02 -4.82
CA LYS A 251 -11.03 0.33 -5.89
C LYS A 251 -12.53 0.21 -5.63
N THR A 252 -12.91 -0.17 -4.41
CA THR A 252 -14.32 -0.47 -4.08
C THR A 252 -15.10 0.73 -3.57
N GLN A 253 -14.45 1.75 -3.06
CA GLN A 253 -15.10 2.92 -2.45
C GLN A 253 -14.80 4.19 -3.23
N THR A 254 -13.52 4.55 -3.30
CA THR A 254 -13.11 5.83 -3.87
C THR A 254 -13.43 5.91 -5.36
N VAL A 255 -13.16 4.87 -6.15
CA VAL A 255 -13.49 4.83 -7.59
C VAL A 255 -14.99 5.04 -7.81
N HIS A 256 -15.83 4.32 -7.07
CA HIS A 256 -17.29 4.44 -7.18
C HIS A 256 -17.78 5.87 -6.89
N GLU A 257 -17.22 6.49 -5.85
CA GLU A 257 -17.56 7.87 -5.49
C GLU A 257 -17.07 8.86 -6.56
N LEU A 258 -15.86 8.66 -7.11
CA LEU A 258 -15.33 9.51 -8.17
C LEU A 258 -16.15 9.41 -9.47
N GLU A 259 -16.58 8.21 -9.85
CA GLU A 259 -17.43 7.96 -11.03
C GLU A 259 -18.82 8.57 -10.85
N ASN A 260 -19.47 8.29 -9.72
CA ASN A 260 -20.78 8.86 -9.39
C ASN A 260 -20.74 10.39 -9.24
N GLY A 261 -19.65 10.93 -8.72
CA GLY A 261 -19.40 12.36 -8.60
C GLY A 261 -19.02 13.04 -9.93
N GLY A 262 -18.96 12.30 -11.03
CA GLY A 262 -18.69 12.81 -12.38
C GLY A 262 -17.31 13.46 -12.52
N ILE A 263 -16.28 12.90 -11.90
CA ILE A 263 -14.91 13.45 -11.95
C ILE A 263 -14.40 13.53 -13.38
N ASN A 264 -13.97 14.73 -13.77
CA ASN A 264 -13.36 14.94 -15.08
C ASN A 264 -11.93 14.37 -15.12
N THR A 265 -11.76 13.22 -15.79
CA THR A 265 -10.48 12.50 -15.87
C THR A 265 -9.35 13.32 -16.49
N ARG A 266 -9.67 14.26 -17.42
CA ARG A 266 -8.67 15.17 -18.01
C ARG A 266 -8.16 16.17 -16.96
N HIS A 267 -9.05 16.71 -16.12
CA HIS A 267 -8.65 17.60 -15.02
C HIS A 267 -7.85 16.83 -13.97
N ALA A 268 -8.27 15.62 -13.64
CA ALA A 268 -7.55 14.76 -12.72
C ALA A 268 -6.12 14.41 -13.22
N LYS A 269 -5.96 14.04 -14.50
CA LYS A 269 -4.63 13.82 -15.10
C LYS A 269 -3.78 15.09 -15.06
N LYS A 270 -4.35 16.25 -15.37
CA LYS A 270 -3.63 17.53 -15.29
C LYS A 270 -3.21 17.84 -13.85
N PHE A 271 -4.08 17.59 -12.88
CA PHE A 271 -3.78 17.77 -11.45
C PHE A 271 -2.62 16.87 -11.03
N CYS A 272 -2.70 15.57 -11.27
CA CYS A 272 -1.66 14.59 -10.94
C CYS A 272 -0.30 14.94 -11.57
N ASN A 273 -0.29 15.47 -12.81
CA ASN A 273 0.94 15.84 -13.50
C ASN A 273 1.59 17.12 -12.96
N ASN A 274 0.87 17.90 -12.16
CA ASN A 274 1.38 19.13 -11.55
C ASN A 274 1.78 18.98 -10.08
N LEU A 275 1.61 17.80 -9.49
CA LEU A 275 2.06 17.51 -8.14
C LEU A 275 3.58 17.62 -8.04
N LYS A 276 4.06 18.13 -6.89
CA LYS A 276 5.48 18.28 -6.59
C LYS A 276 5.88 17.24 -5.53
N GLU A 277 7.10 16.78 -5.58
CA GLU A 277 7.64 15.81 -4.62
C GLU A 277 7.89 16.44 -3.25
N PHE A 278 8.28 17.72 -3.25
CA PHE A 278 8.58 18.50 -2.06
C PHE A 278 8.40 20.01 -2.32
N PHE A 279 8.37 20.77 -1.24
CA PHE A 279 8.52 22.23 -1.21
C PHE A 279 9.81 22.56 -0.49
N TYR A 280 10.65 23.42 -1.08
CA TYR A 280 11.84 23.93 -0.43
C TYR A 280 12.08 25.40 -0.80
N GLY A 281 12.18 26.24 0.21
CA GLY A 281 12.42 27.67 0.00
C GLY A 281 12.69 28.42 1.28
N THR A 282 12.77 29.75 1.17
CA THR A 282 12.94 30.65 2.30
C THR A 282 11.71 31.56 2.45
N TYR A 283 11.38 31.88 3.68
CA TYR A 283 10.36 32.85 4.03
C TYR A 283 10.84 33.70 5.21
N ASN A 284 11.05 34.99 5.00
CA ASN A 284 11.61 35.90 6.01
C ASN A 284 12.85 35.30 6.70
N SER A 285 13.81 34.86 5.90
CA SER A 285 15.07 34.23 6.32
C SER A 285 14.94 32.84 6.95
N LYS A 286 13.73 32.31 7.20
CA LYS A 286 13.50 30.95 7.67
C LYS A 286 13.57 29.98 6.47
N LYS A 287 14.32 28.91 6.59
CA LYS A 287 14.32 27.82 5.60
C LYS A 287 13.15 26.90 5.87
N LEU A 288 12.30 26.66 4.88
CA LEU A 288 11.11 25.79 5.00
C LEU A 288 11.27 24.62 4.02
N PHE A 289 11.20 23.41 4.55
CA PHE A 289 11.18 22.19 3.77
C PHE A 289 9.89 21.43 4.09
N ALA A 290 9.08 21.12 3.07
CA ALA A 290 7.90 20.31 3.25
C ALA A 290 7.90 19.15 2.25
N CYS A 291 7.53 17.97 2.72
CA CYS A 291 7.28 16.77 1.90
C CYS A 291 6.25 15.88 2.62
N HIS A 292 5.59 15.00 1.90
CA HIS A 292 4.54 14.19 2.53
C HIS A 292 5.08 13.26 3.63
N GLY A 293 6.15 12.52 3.37
CA GLY A 293 6.63 11.46 4.28
C GLY A 293 7.64 11.86 5.35
N GLY A 294 8.19 13.09 5.32
CA GLY A 294 9.26 13.53 6.23
C GLY A 294 10.65 12.97 5.91
N ILE A 295 11.70 13.75 6.19
CA ILE A 295 13.09 13.39 5.96
C ILE A 295 14.00 13.74 7.14
N PRO A 296 15.12 13.01 7.39
CA PRO A 296 16.00 13.25 8.54
C PRO A 296 17.01 14.38 8.31
N SER A 297 17.18 14.87 7.08
CA SER A 297 18.08 15.95 6.73
C SER A 297 17.78 16.48 5.34
N ILE A 298 17.96 17.78 5.11
CA ILE A 298 17.85 18.38 3.78
C ILE A 298 19.14 18.03 3.01
N PRO A 299 19.05 17.26 1.91
CA PRO A 299 20.23 16.89 1.15
C PRO A 299 20.82 18.10 0.40
N GLU A 300 22.12 18.12 0.20
CA GLU A 300 22.81 19.19 -0.56
C GLU A 300 22.24 19.34 -1.98
N LYS A 301 21.90 18.21 -2.62
CA LYS A 301 21.22 18.16 -3.92
C LYS A 301 19.99 17.30 -3.83
N VAL A 302 18.85 17.92 -3.68
CA VAL A 302 17.55 17.25 -3.54
C VAL A 302 17.17 16.42 -4.78
N ASP A 303 17.62 16.85 -5.97
CA ASP A 303 17.37 16.16 -7.24
C ASP A 303 17.90 14.72 -7.28
N PHE A 304 18.91 14.38 -6.49
CA PHE A 304 19.51 13.05 -6.48
C PHE A 304 18.79 12.07 -5.57
N ILE A 305 17.85 12.56 -4.78
CA ILE A 305 17.04 11.72 -3.89
C ILE A 305 15.83 11.19 -4.65
N SER A 306 15.52 9.93 -4.47
CA SER A 306 14.32 9.34 -5.08
C SER A 306 13.05 10.00 -4.55
N ALA A 307 12.11 10.34 -5.43
CA ALA A 307 10.80 10.89 -5.10
C ALA A 307 10.08 10.07 -4.02
N SER A 308 10.25 8.74 -4.02
CA SER A 308 9.66 7.86 -3.03
C SER A 308 10.07 8.17 -1.58
N GLN A 309 11.25 8.76 -1.36
CA GLN A 309 11.69 9.16 -0.01
C GLN A 309 11.00 10.43 0.48
N PHE A 310 10.62 11.32 -0.41
CA PHE A 310 9.81 12.50 -0.04
C PHE A 310 8.34 12.12 0.17
N ILE A 311 7.83 11.21 -0.67
CA ILE A 311 6.43 10.78 -0.66
C ILE A 311 6.15 9.83 0.51
N ARG A 312 6.99 8.80 0.73
CA ARG A 312 6.78 7.77 1.76
C ARG A 312 7.59 7.98 3.04
N GLY A 313 8.49 8.97 3.01
CA GLY A 313 9.45 9.22 4.09
C GLY A 313 10.64 8.28 4.08
N VAL A 314 11.59 8.58 4.95
CA VAL A 314 12.83 7.81 5.15
C VAL A 314 12.65 6.83 6.29
N GLY A 315 13.24 5.66 6.18
CA GLY A 315 13.13 4.60 7.19
C GLY A 315 11.79 3.87 7.14
N ARG A 316 11.42 3.25 8.23
CA ARG A 316 10.16 2.53 8.40
C ARG A 316 9.05 3.50 8.77
N TYR A 317 7.81 3.10 8.56
CA TYR A 317 6.64 3.89 9.00
C TYR A 317 6.70 4.23 10.49
N THR A 318 7.22 3.31 11.31
CA THR A 318 7.41 3.45 12.76
C THR A 318 8.59 4.34 13.17
N ASP A 319 9.48 4.71 12.23
CA ASP A 319 10.69 5.49 12.54
C ASP A 319 10.44 7.01 12.49
N CYS A 320 9.17 7.44 12.53
CA CYS A 320 8.76 8.85 12.41
C CYS A 320 9.50 9.74 13.42
N GLU A 321 9.41 9.41 14.70
CA GLU A 321 10.09 10.14 15.79
C GLU A 321 11.61 10.20 15.60
N ALA A 322 12.24 9.09 15.18
CA ALA A 322 13.67 9.08 14.90
C ALA A 322 14.06 9.99 13.74
N VAL A 323 13.22 10.04 12.69
CA VAL A 323 13.43 10.94 11.55
C VAL A 323 13.28 12.39 11.96
N GLU A 324 12.27 12.73 12.73
CA GLU A 324 11.99 14.07 13.24
C GLU A 324 13.13 14.56 14.16
N ASN A 325 13.57 13.73 15.12
CA ASN A 325 14.70 14.03 16.00
C ASN A 325 15.99 14.26 15.21
N THR A 326 16.28 13.39 14.24
CA THR A 326 17.47 13.52 13.40
C THR A 326 17.42 14.78 12.54
N PHE A 327 16.22 15.16 12.02
CA PHE A 327 16.07 16.41 11.29
C PHE A 327 16.35 17.62 12.19
N ALA A 328 15.78 17.65 13.38
CA ALA A 328 15.95 18.76 14.33
C ALA A 328 17.43 18.95 14.73
N GLU A 329 18.18 17.85 14.87
CA GLU A 329 19.61 17.91 15.14
C GLU A 329 20.44 18.43 13.95
N ASN A 330 20.13 17.94 12.75
CA ASN A 330 20.94 18.22 11.54
C ASN A 330 20.60 19.58 10.90
N ASN A 331 19.39 20.12 11.10
CA ASN A 331 18.89 21.29 10.37
C ASN A 331 18.31 22.35 11.33
N LYS A 332 19.10 22.81 12.29
CA LYS A 332 18.68 23.81 13.32
C LYS A 332 18.17 25.12 12.75
N ASP A 333 18.53 25.47 11.53
CA ASP A 333 18.16 26.71 10.83
C ASP A 333 17.02 26.50 9.81
N ALA A 334 16.41 25.32 9.80
CA ALA A 334 15.33 24.97 8.88
C ALA A 334 14.15 24.31 9.61
N TYR A 335 12.98 24.45 9.03
CA TYR A 335 11.75 23.83 9.50
C TYR A 335 11.34 22.68 8.58
N LEU A 336 11.01 21.53 9.17
CA LEU A 336 10.39 20.40 8.49
C LEU A 336 8.88 20.44 8.69
N ILE A 337 8.13 20.29 7.59
CA ILE A 337 6.68 20.14 7.61
C ILE A 337 6.33 18.84 6.84
N HIS A 338 5.58 17.93 7.46
CA HIS A 338 5.20 16.68 6.81
C HIS A 338 3.84 16.15 7.31
N GLY A 339 3.29 15.14 6.63
CA GLY A 339 2.12 14.36 6.97
C GLY A 339 2.45 12.87 7.08
N HIS A 340 1.60 12.03 6.52
CA HIS A 340 1.74 10.60 6.27
C HIS A 340 1.81 9.71 7.51
N ARG A 341 2.52 10.05 8.57
CA ARG A 341 2.77 9.16 9.72
C ARG A 341 2.80 9.92 11.03
N ASN A 342 1.99 9.45 11.98
CA ASN A 342 1.93 9.92 13.36
C ASN A 342 1.48 8.78 14.27
N ILE A 343 2.33 7.75 14.41
CA ILE A 343 2.00 6.51 15.14
C ILE A 343 1.77 6.79 16.62
N ASN A 344 2.57 7.69 17.20
CA ASN A 344 2.53 8.01 18.62
C ASN A 344 1.45 9.06 18.96
N LYS A 345 0.64 9.48 17.96
CA LYS A 345 -0.36 10.54 18.11
C LYS A 345 0.21 11.81 18.73
N GLU A 346 1.42 12.17 18.31
CA GLU A 346 2.10 13.37 18.77
C GLU A 346 1.32 14.62 18.38
N GLY A 347 1.53 15.71 19.13
CA GLY A 347 0.98 17.00 18.79
C GLY A 347 1.48 17.51 17.44
N ILE A 348 0.80 18.51 16.88
CA ILE A 348 1.15 19.11 15.58
C ILE A 348 2.60 19.67 15.53
N HIS A 349 3.19 19.95 16.66
CA HIS A 349 4.53 20.51 16.84
C HIS A 349 5.34 19.66 17.80
N PRO A 350 5.82 18.46 17.35
CA PRO A 350 6.55 17.53 18.21
C PRO A 350 7.91 18.09 18.65
N LEU A 351 8.58 18.89 17.83
CA LEU A 351 9.89 19.50 18.09
C LEU A 351 9.91 20.96 17.63
N GLU A 352 10.85 21.77 18.14
CA GLU A 352 10.91 23.22 17.92
C GLU A 352 10.88 23.62 16.42
N ASN A 353 11.44 22.80 15.55
CA ASN A 353 11.53 23.06 14.11
C ASN A 353 10.89 21.95 13.24
N VAL A 354 9.99 21.15 13.81
CA VAL A 354 9.25 20.09 13.09
C VAL A 354 7.76 20.23 13.31
N TYR A 355 6.99 20.15 12.23
CA TYR A 355 5.53 20.15 12.23
C TYR A 355 5.02 18.87 11.55
N ASN A 356 4.28 18.07 12.33
CA ASN A 356 3.63 16.86 11.87
C ASN A 356 2.13 17.12 11.68
N LEU A 357 1.69 17.11 10.43
CA LEU A 357 0.32 17.49 10.06
C LEU A 357 -0.61 16.29 9.91
N GLU A 358 -0.12 15.04 10.12
CA GLU A 358 -0.96 13.84 10.13
C GLU A 358 -1.71 13.68 11.46
N ASN A 359 -3.02 13.45 11.41
CA ASN A 359 -3.83 13.14 12.60
C ASN A 359 -5.10 12.35 12.28
N ALA A 360 -5.04 11.43 11.31
CA ALA A 360 -6.10 10.48 10.97
C ALA A 360 -7.47 11.17 10.78
N VAL A 361 -7.49 12.27 10.01
CA VAL A 361 -8.70 13.09 9.81
C VAL A 361 -9.85 12.27 9.24
N GLU A 362 -9.58 11.30 8.38
CA GLU A 362 -10.57 10.41 7.77
C GLU A 362 -11.23 9.46 8.78
N PHE A 363 -10.63 9.27 9.94
CA PHE A 363 -11.14 8.44 11.04
C PHE A 363 -11.65 9.25 12.24
N GLY A 364 -12.02 10.51 12.02
CA GLY A 364 -12.55 11.39 13.07
C GLY A 364 -11.50 12.17 13.85
N GLY A 365 -10.24 12.12 13.39
CA GLY A 365 -9.18 13.00 13.87
C GLY A 365 -9.34 14.43 13.36
N SER A 366 -8.27 15.21 13.34
CA SER A 366 -8.28 16.60 12.90
C SER A 366 -7.43 16.84 11.67
N LEU A 367 -7.93 17.68 10.76
CA LEU A 367 -7.12 18.26 9.69
C LEU A 367 -6.27 19.38 10.28
N ARG A 368 -4.97 19.28 10.07
CA ARG A 368 -3.96 20.15 10.65
C ARG A 368 -3.39 21.15 9.66
N MET A 369 -3.04 22.33 10.14
CA MET A 369 -2.37 23.38 9.35
C MET A 369 -1.36 24.09 10.21
N VAL A 370 -0.16 24.38 9.66
CA VAL A 370 0.79 25.32 10.23
C VAL A 370 0.91 26.55 9.33
N THR A 371 0.92 27.72 9.93
CA THR A 371 1.01 29.01 9.24
C THR A 371 2.25 29.78 9.66
N PHE A 372 3.00 30.24 8.68
CA PHE A 372 4.12 31.18 8.83
C PHE A 372 3.64 32.55 8.35
N GLU A 373 3.55 33.52 9.27
CA GLU A 373 3.13 34.90 8.99
C GLU A 373 4.10 35.90 9.62
N GLY A 374 4.90 36.55 8.80
CA GLY A 374 6.00 37.38 9.30
C GLY A 374 6.94 36.54 10.18
N ASP A 375 7.12 36.99 11.44
CA ASP A 375 7.95 36.23 12.41
C ASP A 375 7.13 35.24 13.24
N LYS A 376 5.81 35.26 13.11
CA LYS A 376 4.91 34.39 13.88
C LYS A 376 4.72 33.03 13.18
N ILE A 377 4.62 32.00 13.99
CA ILE A 377 4.24 30.66 13.55
C ILE A 377 3.10 30.22 14.46
N TYR A 378 2.01 29.74 13.87
CA TYR A 378 0.88 29.23 14.62
C TYR A 378 0.26 28.02 13.92
N THR A 379 -0.44 27.21 14.67
CA THR A 379 -1.07 25.97 14.22
C THR A 379 -2.58 26.06 14.36
N THR A 380 -3.28 25.39 13.47
CA THR A 380 -4.74 25.28 13.49
C THR A 380 -5.13 23.84 13.27
N GLU A 381 -6.10 23.35 14.03
CA GLU A 381 -6.67 22.01 13.87
C GLU A 381 -8.19 22.11 13.75
N VAL A 382 -8.76 21.34 12.82
CA VAL A 382 -10.20 21.21 12.63
C VAL A 382 -10.59 19.74 12.72
N VAL A 383 -11.33 19.39 13.75
CA VAL A 383 -11.83 18.01 13.93
C VAL A 383 -12.83 17.69 12.82
N ASN A 384 -12.69 16.48 12.27
CA ASN A 384 -13.66 15.93 11.32
C ASN A 384 -14.87 15.36 12.08
N ASP A 385 -15.84 16.23 12.38
CA ASP A 385 -17.08 15.88 13.08
C ASP A 385 -18.12 15.19 12.16
N ILE A 386 -17.88 15.12 10.87
CA ILE A 386 -18.74 14.42 9.90
C ILE A 386 -18.47 12.92 9.89
N PHE A 387 -17.26 12.49 10.24
CA PHE A 387 -16.91 11.07 10.31
C PHE A 387 -17.95 10.22 11.09
N SER A 388 -18.61 10.78 12.11
CA SER A 388 -19.63 10.10 12.90
C SER A 388 -21.07 10.26 12.35
N LYS A 389 -21.35 11.29 11.53
CA LYS A 389 -22.71 11.63 11.08
C LYS A 389 -23.04 11.08 9.70
N ASP A 390 -22.09 11.06 8.76
CA ASP A 390 -22.32 10.63 7.36
C ASP A 390 -22.02 9.16 7.10
N ASN A 391 -21.64 8.41 8.14
CA ASN A 391 -21.46 6.95 8.06
C ASN A 391 -22.77 6.15 8.28
N GLU A 392 -23.88 6.80 8.53
CA GLU A 392 -25.19 6.11 8.55
C GLU A 392 -25.77 6.12 7.13
N MET A 393 -25.88 4.93 6.56
CA MET A 393 -26.55 4.75 5.27
C MET A 393 -28.02 5.11 5.42
N THR A 394 -28.55 5.76 4.40
CA THR A 394 -29.99 6.02 4.34
C THR A 394 -30.77 4.71 4.16
N PRO A 395 -31.99 4.59 4.68
CA PRO A 395 -32.83 3.40 4.47
C PRO A 395 -32.98 3.02 2.98
N ALA A 396 -33.02 4.01 2.07
CA ALA A 396 -33.13 3.76 0.63
C ALA A 396 -31.87 3.12 0.04
N GLU A 397 -30.68 3.53 0.49
CA GLU A 397 -29.41 2.90 0.08
C GLU A 397 -29.31 1.46 0.58
N VAL A 398 -29.72 1.20 1.83
CA VAL A 398 -29.75 -0.16 2.40
C VAL A 398 -30.78 -1.04 1.67
N GLU A 399 -31.94 -0.50 1.32
CA GLU A 399 -32.96 -1.21 0.52
C GLU A 399 -32.39 -1.65 -0.84
N GLN A 400 -31.66 -0.78 -1.52
CA GLN A 400 -31.01 -1.12 -2.80
C GLN A 400 -29.97 -2.23 -2.63
N ILE A 401 -29.22 -2.23 -1.52
CA ILE A 401 -28.26 -3.29 -1.19
C ILE A 401 -28.98 -4.61 -0.96
N ILE A 402 -30.05 -4.62 -0.18
CA ILE A 402 -30.88 -5.83 0.06
C ILE A 402 -31.33 -6.40 -1.28
N LEU A 403 -31.84 -5.56 -2.18
CA LEU A 403 -32.27 -5.98 -3.52
C LEU A 403 -31.11 -6.59 -4.32
N ASN A 404 -29.94 -5.96 -4.31
CA ASN A 404 -28.76 -6.47 -5.02
C ASN A 404 -28.30 -7.83 -4.45
N LEU A 405 -28.30 -7.98 -3.11
CA LEU A 405 -27.92 -9.22 -2.45
C LEU A 405 -28.91 -10.34 -2.77
N ARG A 406 -30.23 -10.07 -2.74
CA ARG A 406 -31.32 -11.03 -3.07
C ARG A 406 -31.31 -11.45 -4.54
N ASN A 407 -30.92 -10.54 -5.44
CA ASN A 407 -30.82 -10.83 -6.88
C ASN A 407 -29.59 -11.67 -7.24
N ASN A 408 -28.65 -11.87 -6.33
CA ASN A 408 -27.45 -12.67 -6.59
C ASN A 408 -27.66 -14.12 -6.16
N GLU A 409 -27.72 -15.06 -7.12
CA GLU A 409 -27.94 -16.50 -6.89
C GLU A 409 -26.88 -17.17 -6.02
N HIS A 410 -25.74 -16.50 -5.81
CA HIS A 410 -24.62 -16.98 -5.00
C HIS A 410 -24.59 -16.38 -3.59
N VAL A 411 -25.61 -15.61 -3.22
CA VAL A 411 -25.83 -15.10 -1.86
C VAL A 411 -27.00 -15.83 -1.22
N ILE A 412 -26.81 -16.25 0.02
CA ILE A 412 -27.84 -16.90 0.82
C ILE A 412 -28.33 -15.93 1.89
N GLU A 413 -29.63 -15.69 1.91
CA GLU A 413 -30.32 -14.99 2.99
C GLU A 413 -30.89 -15.99 3.98
N LYS A 414 -30.71 -15.74 5.29
CA LYS A 414 -31.42 -16.42 6.38
C LYS A 414 -32.12 -15.36 7.20
N GLN A 415 -33.43 -15.51 7.37
CA GLN A 415 -34.28 -14.57 8.09
C GLN A 415 -34.47 -15.00 9.53
N PHE A 416 -34.41 -14.06 10.47
CA PHE A 416 -34.57 -14.20 11.92
C PHE A 416 -35.47 -13.06 12.43
N GLY A 417 -36.79 -13.18 12.23
CA GLY A 417 -37.69 -12.06 12.47
C GLY A 417 -37.43 -10.88 11.55
N ASP A 418 -37.17 -9.69 12.12
CA ASP A 418 -36.88 -8.46 11.39
C ASP A 418 -35.45 -8.44 10.80
N ILE A 419 -34.57 -9.34 11.24
CA ILE A 419 -33.17 -9.37 10.85
C ILE A 419 -32.90 -10.47 9.83
N SER A 420 -32.26 -10.14 8.73
CA SER A 420 -31.70 -11.09 7.76
C SER A 420 -30.18 -11.15 7.83
N SER A 421 -29.62 -12.35 7.76
CA SER A 421 -28.20 -12.62 7.61
C SER A 421 -27.89 -12.95 6.16
N PHE A 422 -26.91 -12.28 5.56
CA PHE A 422 -26.46 -12.50 4.20
C PHE A 422 -25.06 -13.12 4.17
N ASN A 423 -24.93 -14.24 3.44
CA ASN A 423 -23.66 -14.96 3.31
C ASN A 423 -23.50 -15.51 1.89
N PHE A 424 -22.26 -15.59 1.40
CA PHE A 424 -21.98 -16.27 0.14
C PHE A 424 -22.30 -17.78 0.25
N SER A 425 -22.78 -18.34 -0.85
CA SER A 425 -23.16 -19.77 -0.94
C SER A 425 -21.91 -20.68 -0.96
N ARG A 426 -22.14 -21.95 -0.64
CA ARG A 426 -21.12 -23.00 -0.79
C ARG A 426 -20.64 -23.10 -2.25
N THR A 427 -21.55 -22.96 -3.20
CA THR A 427 -21.24 -22.96 -4.64
C THR A 427 -20.30 -21.81 -5.02
N ALA A 428 -20.55 -20.60 -4.49
CA ALA A 428 -19.64 -19.47 -4.71
C ALA A 428 -18.24 -19.76 -4.19
N PHE A 429 -18.12 -20.40 -3.03
CA PHE A 429 -16.83 -20.78 -2.46
C PHE A 429 -16.12 -21.86 -3.27
N GLU A 430 -16.80 -22.93 -3.64
CA GLU A 430 -16.21 -24.07 -4.39
C GLU A 430 -15.81 -23.69 -5.82
N LYS A 431 -16.63 -22.88 -6.49
CA LYS A 431 -16.39 -22.40 -7.87
C LYS A 431 -15.59 -21.09 -7.94
N LYS A 432 -15.18 -20.53 -6.80
CA LYS A 432 -14.45 -19.26 -6.69
C LYS A 432 -15.15 -18.08 -7.37
N ILE A 433 -16.48 -17.99 -7.22
CA ILE A 433 -17.30 -16.93 -7.80
C ILE A 433 -17.31 -15.75 -6.83
N TRP A 434 -16.39 -14.80 -7.08
CA TRP A 434 -16.21 -13.62 -6.25
C TRP A 434 -16.57 -12.36 -7.03
N ASN A 435 -17.56 -11.65 -6.53
CA ASN A 435 -18.01 -10.33 -6.98
C ASN A 435 -18.31 -9.48 -5.74
N GLU A 436 -18.66 -8.23 -5.93
CA GLU A 436 -18.94 -7.29 -4.84
C GLU A 436 -19.91 -7.88 -3.80
N GLN A 437 -21.03 -8.47 -4.25
CA GLN A 437 -22.05 -9.02 -3.35
C GLN A 437 -21.54 -10.26 -2.61
N THR A 438 -20.88 -11.21 -3.28
CA THR A 438 -20.36 -12.42 -2.63
C THR A 438 -19.18 -12.13 -1.69
N ILE A 439 -18.37 -11.12 -1.98
CA ILE A 439 -17.27 -10.65 -1.11
C ILE A 439 -17.85 -10.03 0.17
N THR A 440 -18.87 -9.19 0.04
CA THR A 440 -19.50 -8.46 1.15
C THR A 440 -20.42 -9.35 1.99
N ALA A 441 -21.09 -10.32 1.37
CA ALA A 441 -22.00 -11.25 2.02
C ALA A 441 -21.23 -12.27 2.90
N ARG A 442 -20.74 -11.79 4.07
CA ARG A 442 -20.02 -12.62 5.05
C ARG A 442 -20.21 -12.05 6.45
N GLY A 443 -21.13 -12.63 7.20
CA GLY A 443 -21.49 -12.11 8.52
C GLY A 443 -22.09 -10.71 8.45
N LEU A 444 -22.92 -10.47 7.45
CA LEU A 444 -23.66 -9.23 7.27
C LEU A 444 -25.10 -9.43 7.74
N TYR A 445 -25.52 -8.62 8.71
CA TYR A 445 -26.85 -8.65 9.32
C TYR A 445 -27.56 -7.32 9.10
N ILE A 446 -28.75 -7.38 8.52
CA ILE A 446 -29.56 -6.22 8.15
C ILE A 446 -30.96 -6.37 8.76
N ASP A 447 -31.44 -5.35 9.45
CA ASP A 447 -32.86 -5.17 9.76
C ASP A 447 -33.56 -4.78 8.47
N THR A 448 -34.34 -5.72 7.91
CA THR A 448 -34.97 -5.54 6.60
C THR A 448 -36.27 -4.75 6.66
N ASP A 449 -36.84 -4.53 7.86
CA ASP A 449 -38.00 -3.69 8.06
C ASP A 449 -37.59 -2.21 8.20
N MET A 450 -36.52 -1.98 8.93
CA MET A 450 -35.96 -0.62 9.11
C MET A 450 -34.94 -0.22 8.02
N ASN A 451 -34.56 -1.13 7.15
CA ASN A 451 -33.49 -0.96 6.18
C ASN A 451 -32.20 -0.43 6.84
N LYS A 452 -31.72 -1.15 7.87
CA LYS A 452 -30.54 -0.75 8.64
C LYS A 452 -29.57 -1.91 8.84
N ILE A 453 -28.25 -1.66 8.58
CA ILE A 453 -27.22 -2.64 8.90
C ILE A 453 -27.07 -2.72 10.42
N VAL A 454 -27.31 -3.90 10.98
CA VAL A 454 -27.25 -4.17 12.42
C VAL A 454 -25.85 -4.57 12.84
N ALA A 455 -25.22 -5.45 12.06
CA ALA A 455 -23.88 -5.92 12.31
C ALA A 455 -23.22 -6.39 11.00
N ARG A 456 -21.91 -6.30 10.95
CA ARG A 456 -21.14 -6.86 9.86
C ARG A 456 -19.77 -7.35 10.31
N SER A 457 -19.24 -8.32 9.56
CA SER A 457 -17.89 -8.82 9.71
C SER A 457 -16.98 -8.34 8.56
N TYR A 458 -15.83 -8.97 8.42
CA TYR A 458 -14.92 -8.71 7.30
C TYR A 458 -15.53 -9.09 5.95
N ASN A 459 -15.19 -8.36 4.93
CA ASN A 459 -15.28 -8.85 3.56
C ASN A 459 -14.51 -10.16 3.42
N LYS A 460 -14.83 -10.98 2.40
CA LYS A 460 -14.02 -12.16 2.10
C LYS A 460 -12.63 -11.71 1.66
N PHE A 461 -11.60 -12.15 2.37
CA PHE A 461 -10.19 -12.00 1.99
C PHE A 461 -9.54 -13.39 1.85
N PHE A 462 -8.46 -13.48 1.08
CA PHE A 462 -7.98 -14.72 0.52
C PHE A 462 -6.66 -15.18 1.15
N THR A 463 -6.41 -16.49 1.01
CA THR A 463 -5.12 -17.07 1.40
C THR A 463 -4.10 -16.85 0.27
N ILE A 464 -2.84 -16.65 0.60
CA ILE A 464 -1.76 -16.63 -0.39
C ILE A 464 -1.88 -17.89 -1.26
N ASN A 465 -1.78 -17.72 -2.57
CA ASN A 465 -1.93 -18.74 -3.62
C ASN A 465 -3.37 -19.33 -3.77
N GLU A 466 -4.42 -18.73 -3.18
CA GLU A 466 -5.81 -19.18 -3.32
C GLU A 466 -6.38 -18.88 -4.72
N ASN A 467 -5.97 -17.79 -5.36
CA ASN A 467 -6.35 -17.35 -6.71
C ASN A 467 -5.17 -16.70 -7.44
N GLU A 468 -5.36 -16.30 -8.70
CA GLU A 468 -4.28 -15.72 -9.54
C GLU A 468 -3.72 -14.42 -8.96
N GLU A 469 -4.58 -13.50 -8.48
CA GLU A 469 -4.17 -12.21 -7.90
C GLU A 469 -3.40 -12.38 -6.58
N HIS A 470 -3.66 -13.47 -5.84
CA HIS A 470 -3.02 -13.80 -4.57
C HIS A 470 -1.82 -14.76 -4.71
N GLN A 471 -1.34 -15.03 -5.94
CA GLN A 471 -0.08 -15.73 -6.12
C GLN A 471 1.04 -14.92 -5.48
N PHE A 472 1.83 -15.55 -4.59
CA PHE A 472 2.79 -14.83 -3.77
C PHE A 472 3.77 -13.97 -4.58
N GLY A 473 4.25 -14.48 -5.72
CA GLY A 473 5.16 -13.75 -6.61
C GLY A 473 4.57 -12.46 -7.20
N ILE A 474 3.24 -12.43 -7.39
CA ILE A 474 2.48 -11.27 -7.85
C ILE A 474 2.16 -10.37 -6.65
N LEU A 475 1.55 -10.94 -5.63
CA LEU A 475 1.03 -10.26 -4.44
C LEU A 475 2.09 -9.39 -3.77
N LYS A 476 3.29 -9.93 -3.47
CA LYS A 476 4.36 -9.22 -2.77
C LYS A 476 4.82 -7.92 -3.44
N ASN A 477 4.60 -7.78 -4.76
CA ASN A 477 5.00 -6.59 -5.53
C ASN A 477 3.85 -5.62 -5.76
N HIS A 478 2.60 -6.01 -5.46
CA HIS A 478 1.40 -5.21 -5.71
C HIS A 478 0.81 -4.59 -4.44
N ILE A 479 1.07 -5.18 -3.27
CA ILE A 479 0.62 -4.64 -1.98
C ILE A 479 1.39 -3.38 -1.59
N SER A 480 0.76 -2.55 -0.76
CA SER A 480 1.34 -1.31 -0.23
C SER A 480 2.09 -1.58 1.07
N TYR A 481 3.38 -1.24 1.09
CA TYR A 481 4.19 -1.39 2.31
C TYR A 481 4.13 -0.11 3.15
N PRO A 482 4.17 -0.21 4.50
CA PRO A 482 4.42 -1.42 5.30
C PRO A 482 3.24 -2.41 5.34
N VAL A 483 3.57 -3.70 5.47
CA VAL A 483 2.60 -4.78 5.67
C VAL A 483 2.76 -5.32 7.08
N THR A 484 1.68 -5.36 7.85
CA THR A 484 1.69 -5.87 9.22
C THR A 484 1.09 -7.26 9.28
N ALA A 485 1.79 -8.20 9.91
CA ALA A 485 1.31 -9.54 10.21
C ALA A 485 0.75 -9.61 11.62
N TYR A 486 -0.46 -10.13 11.73
CA TYR A 486 -1.13 -10.45 12.99
C TYR A 486 -1.22 -11.96 13.17
N LYS A 487 -1.07 -12.44 14.40
CA LYS A 487 -1.30 -13.84 14.74
C LYS A 487 -2.74 -14.22 14.39
N LYS A 488 -2.90 -15.29 13.61
CA LYS A 488 -4.22 -15.85 13.35
C LYS A 488 -4.50 -16.93 14.38
N GLU A 489 -5.40 -16.60 15.28
CA GLU A 489 -5.93 -17.56 16.24
C GLU A 489 -6.84 -18.60 15.54
N ASN A 490 -7.08 -19.74 16.15
CA ASN A 490 -7.85 -20.84 15.61
C ASN A 490 -9.11 -21.11 16.44
N GLY A 491 -10.15 -20.43 16.14
CA GLY A 491 -11.47 -20.52 16.74
C GLY A 491 -12.57 -20.29 15.70
N PHE A 492 -13.72 -19.85 16.16
CA PHE A 492 -14.82 -19.42 15.29
C PHE A 492 -15.11 -17.92 15.43
N LEU A 493 -15.75 -17.36 14.42
CA LEU A 493 -16.05 -15.93 14.33
C LEU A 493 -17.21 -15.57 15.24
N GLY A 494 -16.97 -14.70 16.23
CA GLY A 494 -17.98 -14.02 17.03
C GLY A 494 -18.18 -12.59 16.53
N ILE A 495 -19.43 -12.15 16.46
CA ILE A 495 -19.83 -10.82 15.98
C ILE A 495 -20.68 -10.18 17.06
N PHE A 496 -20.23 -9.06 17.61
CA PHE A 496 -20.93 -8.32 18.65
C PHE A 496 -21.27 -6.91 18.18
N SER A 497 -22.50 -6.50 18.32
CA SER A 497 -22.99 -5.16 17.99
C SER A 497 -24.06 -4.71 18.98
N SER A 498 -24.70 -3.58 18.69
CA SER A 498 -25.89 -3.09 19.41
C SER A 498 -27.11 -3.08 18.48
N TYR A 499 -28.20 -3.66 18.91
CA TYR A 499 -29.47 -3.61 18.19
C TYR A 499 -30.60 -3.14 19.12
N LYS A 500 -31.27 -2.07 18.72
CA LYS A 500 -32.32 -1.43 19.55
C LYS A 500 -31.88 -1.15 21.00
N GLY A 501 -30.56 -0.76 21.14
CA GLY A 501 -29.92 -0.46 22.43
C GLY A 501 -29.54 -1.68 23.28
N GLN A 502 -29.74 -2.90 22.80
CA GLN A 502 -29.42 -4.14 23.49
C GLN A 502 -28.20 -4.84 22.85
N PRO A 503 -27.38 -5.58 23.64
CA PRO A 503 -26.31 -6.40 23.12
C PRO A 503 -26.79 -7.40 22.06
N PHE A 504 -26.20 -7.33 20.88
CA PHE A 504 -26.49 -8.22 19.76
C PHE A 504 -25.31 -9.16 19.53
N PHE A 505 -25.56 -10.46 19.70
CA PHE A 505 -24.57 -11.51 19.49
C PHE A 505 -24.94 -12.33 18.25
N SER A 506 -23.98 -12.58 17.40
CA SER A 506 -24.13 -13.45 16.24
C SER A 506 -22.82 -14.13 15.88
N THR A 507 -22.89 -15.13 15.03
CA THR A 507 -21.74 -15.78 14.42
C THR A 507 -21.65 -15.39 12.94
N LYS A 508 -20.89 -16.11 12.13
CA LYS A 508 -20.78 -15.82 10.69
C LYS A 508 -22.14 -15.81 9.97
N SER A 509 -23.10 -16.66 10.36
CA SER A 509 -24.34 -16.86 9.59
C SER A 509 -25.59 -17.08 10.43
N SER A 510 -25.52 -16.96 11.76
CA SER A 510 -26.65 -17.19 12.64
C SER A 510 -26.63 -16.30 13.88
N ILE A 511 -27.79 -15.92 14.36
CA ILE A 511 -28.02 -15.26 15.65
C ILE A 511 -28.58 -16.25 16.70
N ASP A 512 -28.80 -17.48 16.30
CA ASP A 512 -29.24 -18.59 17.12
C ASP A 512 -28.34 -19.82 16.93
N GLY A 513 -28.64 -20.93 17.61
CA GLY A 513 -27.85 -22.14 17.54
C GLY A 513 -26.67 -22.18 18.51
N ASP A 514 -26.02 -23.35 18.56
CA ASP A 514 -25.03 -23.70 19.58
C ASP A 514 -23.85 -22.73 19.63
N TYR A 515 -23.25 -22.42 18.48
CA TYR A 515 -22.10 -21.53 18.40
C TYR A 515 -22.40 -20.11 18.90
N ASN A 516 -23.59 -19.59 18.66
CA ASN A 516 -23.99 -18.31 19.22
C ASN A 516 -24.17 -18.37 20.73
N GLY A 517 -24.72 -19.52 21.21
CA GLY A 517 -24.81 -19.82 22.64
C GLY A 517 -23.42 -19.86 23.31
N TYR A 518 -22.49 -20.60 22.73
CA TYR A 518 -21.09 -20.68 23.22
C TYR A 518 -20.43 -19.31 23.25
N PHE A 519 -20.50 -18.54 22.17
CA PHE A 519 -19.97 -17.19 22.11
C PHE A 519 -20.53 -16.29 23.22
N LYS A 520 -21.84 -16.26 23.36
CA LYS A 520 -22.53 -15.47 24.39
C LYS A 520 -22.09 -15.88 25.80
N THR A 521 -22.07 -17.20 26.09
CA THR A 521 -21.66 -17.72 27.40
C THR A 521 -20.22 -17.29 27.71
N LEU A 522 -19.26 -17.56 26.81
CA LEU A 522 -17.85 -17.20 27.02
C LEU A 522 -17.65 -15.69 27.20
N MET A 523 -18.38 -14.86 26.46
CA MET A 523 -18.32 -13.41 26.63
C MET A 523 -18.73 -12.97 28.04
N TYR A 524 -19.81 -13.53 28.57
CA TYR A 524 -20.23 -13.23 29.95
C TYR A 524 -19.31 -13.81 31.02
N ASP A 525 -18.78 -15.02 30.80
CA ASP A 525 -17.88 -15.69 31.74
C ASP A 525 -16.52 -14.98 31.83
N ILE A 526 -15.95 -14.57 30.70
CA ILE A 526 -14.63 -13.93 30.63
C ILE A 526 -14.68 -12.44 30.98
N TYR A 527 -15.66 -11.71 30.44
CA TYR A 527 -15.70 -10.25 30.52
C TYR A 527 -16.72 -9.71 31.54
N GLY A 528 -17.75 -10.47 31.87
CA GLY A 528 -18.80 -10.05 32.79
C GLY A 528 -19.79 -9.05 32.18
N LYS A 529 -20.90 -8.83 32.90
CA LYS A 529 -22.03 -8.02 32.42
C LYS A 529 -21.66 -6.55 32.20
N ASP A 530 -20.81 -5.98 33.04
CA ASP A 530 -20.48 -4.57 32.99
C ASP A 530 -19.71 -4.23 31.73
N LYS A 531 -18.67 -5.03 31.38
CA LYS A 531 -17.91 -4.84 30.14
C LYS A 531 -18.77 -5.10 28.90
N ILE A 532 -19.72 -6.05 28.94
CA ILE A 532 -20.69 -6.25 27.87
C ILE A 532 -21.56 -5.01 27.67
N ASN A 533 -21.98 -4.34 28.74
CA ASN A 533 -22.73 -3.08 28.65
C ASN A 533 -21.86 -1.94 28.08
N GLU A 534 -20.59 -1.86 28.45
CA GLU A 534 -19.63 -0.88 27.90
C GLU A 534 -19.44 -1.10 26.40
N MET A 535 -19.23 -2.35 25.96
CA MET A 535 -19.14 -2.71 24.53
C MET A 535 -20.43 -2.36 23.79
N ASN A 536 -21.63 -2.68 24.38
CA ASN A 536 -22.92 -2.34 23.80
C ASN A 536 -23.08 -0.81 23.65
N PHE A 537 -22.73 -0.04 24.68
CA PHE A 537 -22.75 1.43 24.61
C PHE A 537 -21.83 1.94 23.51
N HIS A 538 -20.61 1.41 23.43
CA HIS A 538 -19.65 1.79 22.39
C HIS A 538 -20.18 1.50 20.98
N CYS A 539 -20.68 0.29 20.74
CA CYS A 539 -21.23 -0.11 19.45
C CYS A 539 -22.47 0.72 19.07
N ASN A 540 -23.36 1.00 20.02
CA ASN A 540 -24.55 1.82 19.79
C ASN A 540 -24.19 3.25 19.44
N LYS A 541 -23.26 3.87 20.20
CA LYS A 541 -22.82 5.25 20.01
C LYS A 541 -22.12 5.45 18.67
N ASN A 542 -21.29 4.49 18.25
CA ASN A 542 -20.40 4.62 17.10
C ASN A 542 -20.91 3.87 15.84
N ASN A 543 -22.12 3.29 15.90
CA ASN A 543 -22.72 2.46 14.84
C ASN A 543 -21.71 1.46 14.26
N CYS A 544 -21.17 0.58 15.12
CA CYS A 544 -20.10 -0.34 14.74
C CYS A 544 -20.32 -1.74 15.30
N THR A 545 -19.54 -2.67 14.79
CA THR A 545 -19.49 -4.08 15.18
C THR A 545 -18.10 -4.40 15.70
N MET A 546 -18.01 -5.06 16.85
CA MET A 546 -16.81 -5.70 17.37
C MET A 546 -16.74 -7.14 16.87
N VAL A 547 -15.65 -7.51 16.23
CA VAL A 547 -15.44 -8.85 15.67
C VAL A 547 -14.41 -9.60 16.47
N PHE A 548 -14.72 -10.82 16.85
CA PHE A 548 -13.91 -11.66 17.73
C PHE A 548 -13.54 -12.99 17.09
N GLU A 549 -12.38 -13.54 17.46
CA GLU A 549 -12.11 -14.97 17.38
C GLU A 549 -12.43 -15.59 18.73
N VAL A 550 -13.33 -16.57 18.73
CA VAL A 550 -13.81 -17.27 19.92
C VAL A 550 -13.14 -18.62 19.97
N ILE A 551 -12.38 -18.87 21.03
CA ILE A 551 -11.68 -20.11 21.29
C ILE A 551 -12.39 -20.80 22.43
N ASP A 552 -13.10 -21.88 22.11
CA ASP A 552 -13.81 -22.76 23.06
C ASP A 552 -13.14 -24.13 23.02
N THR A 553 -12.39 -24.42 24.05
CA THR A 553 -11.55 -25.64 24.12
C THR A 553 -12.40 -26.90 24.35
N VAL A 554 -13.64 -26.74 24.83
CA VAL A 554 -14.54 -27.82 25.16
C VAL A 554 -15.52 -28.13 24.03
N ASN A 555 -16.24 -27.10 23.55
CA ASN A 555 -17.33 -27.29 22.59
C ASN A 555 -16.82 -27.25 21.13
N ASP A 556 -15.75 -26.51 20.84
CA ASP A 556 -15.17 -26.39 19.50
C ASP A 556 -13.63 -26.53 19.50
N PRO A 557 -13.08 -27.69 19.90
CA PRO A 557 -11.66 -27.95 19.89
C PRO A 557 -11.15 -28.04 18.46
N HIS A 558 -10.65 -26.95 17.94
CA HIS A 558 -10.13 -26.85 16.56
C HIS A 558 -8.83 -27.68 16.34
N ILE A 559 -7.92 -27.19 15.53
CA ILE A 559 -6.66 -27.88 15.16
C ILE A 559 -5.51 -27.47 16.07
N ILE A 560 -5.48 -26.20 16.47
CA ILE A 560 -4.50 -25.66 17.40
C ILE A 560 -4.97 -25.90 18.84
N GLU A 561 -4.09 -26.40 19.67
CA GLU A 561 -4.39 -26.70 21.07
C GLU A 561 -4.19 -25.47 21.95
N TYR A 562 -5.22 -25.12 22.71
CA TYR A 562 -5.19 -24.03 23.68
C TYR A 562 -5.42 -24.59 25.08
N ASN A 563 -4.81 -23.95 26.08
CA ASN A 563 -4.96 -24.37 27.48
C ASN A 563 -6.29 -23.86 28.07
N ASP A 564 -6.70 -22.68 27.67
CA ASP A 564 -7.85 -21.97 28.24
C ASP A 564 -8.76 -21.41 27.15
N ASP A 565 -10.05 -21.31 27.48
CA ASP A 565 -11.03 -20.60 26.68
C ASP A 565 -10.67 -19.11 26.60
N THR A 566 -10.82 -18.53 25.44
CA THR A 566 -10.51 -17.11 25.27
C THR A 566 -11.31 -16.47 24.12
N VAL A 567 -11.57 -15.19 24.25
CA VAL A 567 -12.24 -14.40 23.21
C VAL A 567 -11.34 -13.22 22.89
N VAL A 568 -10.88 -13.15 21.65
CA VAL A 568 -9.88 -12.17 21.18
C VAL A 568 -10.56 -11.17 20.25
N LEU A 569 -10.54 -9.88 20.59
CA LEU A 569 -11.01 -8.80 19.70
C LEU A 569 -10.08 -8.69 18.49
N LEU A 570 -10.64 -8.91 17.30
CA LEU A 570 -9.92 -8.84 16.04
C LEU A 570 -9.94 -7.41 15.47
N ASP A 571 -11.13 -6.83 15.33
CA ASP A 571 -11.31 -5.47 14.83
C ASP A 571 -12.65 -4.88 15.27
N ILE A 572 -12.76 -3.55 15.14
CA ILE A 572 -14.02 -2.80 15.25
C ILE A 572 -14.33 -2.25 13.85
N ILE A 573 -15.46 -2.69 13.28
CA ILE A 573 -15.87 -2.44 11.90
C ILE A 573 -17.12 -1.56 11.90
N LYS A 574 -17.18 -0.54 11.05
CA LYS A 574 -18.37 0.32 10.91
C LYS A 574 -19.54 -0.45 10.27
N ASN A 575 -20.75 -0.21 10.75
CA ASN A 575 -21.97 -0.80 10.19
C ASN A 575 -22.39 -0.06 8.91
N ASN A 576 -21.58 -0.22 7.88
CA ASN A 576 -21.76 0.35 6.55
C ASN A 576 -21.48 -0.74 5.51
N ILE A 577 -22.07 -0.68 4.31
CA ILE A 577 -21.76 -1.63 3.24
C ILE A 577 -20.33 -1.48 2.77
N THR A 578 -19.87 -0.26 2.71
CA THR A 578 -18.48 0.09 2.47
C THR A 578 -17.63 -0.36 3.66
N PHE A 579 -16.69 -1.26 3.41
CA PHE A 579 -15.86 -1.83 4.47
C PHE A 579 -14.90 -0.78 5.04
N SER A 580 -15.05 -0.49 6.32
CA SER A 580 -14.07 0.30 7.06
C SER A 580 -13.94 -0.20 8.49
N LYS A 581 -12.74 -0.19 9.02
CA LYS A 581 -12.41 -0.62 10.38
C LYS A 581 -11.49 0.38 11.06
N LEU A 582 -11.43 0.34 12.37
CA LEU A 582 -10.55 1.22 13.11
C LEU A 582 -9.07 0.85 12.88
N PRO A 583 -8.17 1.84 12.86
CA PRO A 583 -6.73 1.61 12.91
C PRO A 583 -6.33 0.82 14.16
N TYR A 584 -5.28 -0.02 14.04
CA TYR A 584 -4.87 -0.93 15.12
C TYR A 584 -4.60 -0.22 16.45
N ASN A 585 -3.99 0.97 16.43
CA ASN A 585 -3.71 1.70 17.67
C ASN A 585 -5.00 2.15 18.36
N GLN A 586 -6.00 2.62 17.62
CA GLN A 586 -7.33 2.96 18.17
C GLN A 586 -8.07 1.72 18.69
N LEU A 587 -7.94 0.59 17.98
CA LEU A 587 -8.46 -0.69 18.45
C LEU A 587 -7.86 -1.08 19.80
N VAL A 588 -6.54 -0.94 19.95
CA VAL A 588 -5.82 -1.24 21.21
C VAL A 588 -6.24 -0.29 22.33
N ASP A 589 -6.37 1.02 22.06
CA ASP A 589 -6.81 2.00 23.04
C ASP A 589 -8.21 1.64 23.59
N ILE A 590 -9.18 1.38 22.71
CA ILE A 590 -10.55 1.00 23.10
C ILE A 590 -10.54 -0.36 23.83
N ALA A 591 -9.75 -1.32 23.37
CA ALA A 591 -9.63 -2.61 24.01
C ALA A 591 -9.06 -2.49 25.44
N ASN A 592 -8.06 -1.64 25.64
CA ASN A 592 -7.48 -1.36 26.96
C ASN A 592 -8.49 -0.66 27.88
N ASP A 593 -9.22 0.33 27.38
CA ASP A 593 -10.23 1.06 28.14
C ASP A 593 -11.34 0.14 28.65
N ILE A 594 -11.80 -0.80 27.83
CA ILE A 594 -12.85 -1.79 28.20
C ILE A 594 -12.24 -3.00 28.92
N GLY A 595 -10.94 -3.25 28.76
CA GLY A 595 -10.23 -4.41 29.29
C GLY A 595 -10.46 -5.69 28.47
N LEU A 596 -10.39 -5.58 27.13
CA LEU A 596 -10.52 -6.69 26.18
C LEU A 596 -9.15 -7.21 25.73
N LYS A 597 -9.05 -8.51 25.48
CA LYS A 597 -7.90 -9.09 24.81
C LYS A 597 -7.96 -8.78 23.31
N VAL A 598 -6.91 -8.20 22.74
CA VAL A 598 -6.85 -7.80 21.34
C VAL A 598 -5.92 -8.71 20.52
N LYS A 599 -6.11 -8.81 19.21
CA LYS A 599 -5.23 -9.54 18.29
C LYS A 599 -3.77 -9.10 18.44
N GLU A 600 -2.85 -10.04 18.36
CA GLU A 600 -1.42 -9.83 18.52
C GLU A 600 -0.76 -9.38 17.21
N ARG A 601 -0.05 -8.25 17.25
CA ARG A 601 0.85 -7.83 16.17
C ARG A 601 2.16 -8.60 16.28
N VAL A 602 2.53 -9.33 15.23
CA VAL A 602 3.73 -10.20 15.25
C VAL A 602 4.93 -9.51 14.63
N LEU A 603 4.79 -9.05 13.40
CA LEU A 603 5.86 -8.42 12.61
C LEU A 603 5.27 -7.39 11.65
N THR A 604 6.12 -6.44 11.24
CA THR A 604 5.81 -5.50 10.16
C THR A 604 6.93 -5.57 9.12
N PHE A 605 6.55 -5.68 7.84
CA PHE A 605 7.45 -5.78 6.69
C PHE A 605 7.39 -4.47 5.92
N PHE A 606 8.54 -3.96 5.54
CA PHE A 606 8.67 -2.65 4.91
C PHE A 606 8.99 -2.74 3.41
N ASN A 607 9.27 -3.94 2.93
CA ASN A 607 9.58 -4.18 1.52
C ASN A 607 9.27 -5.64 1.13
N PRO A 608 9.19 -5.94 -0.18
CA PRO A 608 8.92 -7.28 -0.68
C PRO A 608 9.91 -8.36 -0.23
N ASP A 609 11.19 -8.00 -0.05
CA ASP A 609 12.24 -8.97 0.30
C ASP A 609 12.11 -9.46 1.74
N GLU A 610 11.71 -8.58 2.67
CA GLU A 610 11.43 -8.97 4.06
C GLU A 610 10.23 -9.92 4.14
N LEU A 611 9.15 -9.59 3.44
CA LEU A 611 7.96 -10.44 3.38
C LEU A 611 8.29 -11.80 2.74
N GLU A 612 9.11 -11.82 1.69
CA GLU A 612 9.52 -13.06 1.03
C GLU A 612 10.40 -13.94 1.93
N LYS A 613 11.32 -13.35 2.68
CA LYS A 613 12.12 -14.09 3.67
C LYS A 613 11.23 -14.75 4.72
N PHE A 614 10.24 -14.01 5.22
CA PHE A 614 9.28 -14.54 6.19
C PHE A 614 8.42 -15.66 5.58
N TYR A 615 7.84 -15.44 4.39
CA TYR A 615 7.06 -16.44 3.67
C TYR A 615 7.86 -17.74 3.45
N ASN A 616 9.10 -17.60 3.01
CA ASN A 616 9.99 -18.74 2.77
C ASN A 616 10.39 -19.45 4.08
N SER A 617 10.56 -18.71 5.19
CA SER A 617 10.87 -19.32 6.49
C SER A 617 9.70 -20.19 6.96
N ILE A 618 8.48 -19.69 6.90
CA ILE A 618 7.27 -20.45 7.26
C ILE A 618 7.16 -21.75 6.43
N ASN A 619 7.41 -21.69 5.14
CA ASN A 619 7.24 -22.86 4.26
C ASN A 619 8.40 -23.88 4.32
N LYS A 620 9.59 -23.48 4.79
CA LYS A 620 10.78 -24.34 4.89
C LYS A 620 11.00 -24.93 6.28
N GLU A 621 10.36 -24.39 7.31
CA GLU A 621 10.54 -24.87 8.66
C GLU A 621 9.85 -26.23 8.90
N LYS A 622 10.33 -26.93 9.95
CA LYS A 622 9.72 -28.20 10.33
C LYS A 622 8.29 -27.98 10.80
N LEU A 623 7.44 -28.93 10.51
CA LEU A 623 6.01 -28.90 10.84
C LEU A 623 5.73 -28.51 12.31
N GLU A 624 6.52 -29.01 13.22
CA GLU A 624 6.35 -28.84 14.69
C GLU A 624 6.65 -27.42 15.19
N ASN A 625 7.35 -26.58 14.42
CA ASN A 625 7.72 -25.24 14.88
C ASN A 625 6.52 -24.28 14.96
N PHE A 626 5.37 -24.62 14.34
CA PHE A 626 4.17 -23.77 14.30
C PHE A 626 2.95 -24.42 14.97
N LYS A 627 3.16 -25.32 15.94
CA LYS A 627 2.06 -26.06 16.60
C LYS A 627 1.07 -25.16 17.37
N GLU A 628 1.47 -23.94 17.71
CA GLU A 628 0.69 -22.99 18.53
C GLU A 628 -0.04 -21.91 17.68
N VAL A 629 0.07 -21.97 16.33
CA VAL A 629 -0.44 -20.91 15.46
C VAL A 629 -1.12 -21.48 14.22
N GLU A 630 -2.39 -21.06 13.96
CA GLU A 630 -3.05 -21.41 12.68
C GLU A 630 -2.32 -20.80 11.49
N GLY A 631 -1.87 -19.56 11.65
CA GLY A 631 -1.24 -18.79 10.59
C GLY A 631 -1.12 -17.32 10.93
N PHE A 632 -1.10 -16.51 9.88
CA PHE A 632 -1.00 -15.06 9.99
C PHE A 632 -2.02 -14.39 9.09
N VAL A 633 -2.58 -13.29 9.57
CA VAL A 633 -3.34 -12.34 8.77
C VAL A 633 -2.46 -11.13 8.52
N PHE A 634 -2.32 -10.77 7.27
CA PHE A 634 -1.54 -9.62 6.83
C PHE A 634 -2.47 -8.49 6.46
N GLU A 635 -2.05 -7.29 6.80
CA GLU A 635 -2.71 -6.05 6.42
C GLU A 635 -1.66 -5.08 5.91
N ASP A 636 -1.85 -4.57 4.72
CA ASP A 636 -0.98 -3.58 4.12
C ASP A 636 -1.34 -2.15 4.57
N GLU A 637 -0.53 -1.17 4.16
CA GLU A 637 -0.70 0.23 4.55
C GLU A 637 -2.08 0.80 4.20
N VAL A 638 -2.72 0.29 3.15
CA VAL A 638 -4.04 0.76 2.68
C VAL A 638 -5.21 -0.12 3.16
N GLY A 639 -4.96 -1.08 4.05
CA GLY A 639 -5.97 -1.95 4.64
C GLY A 639 -6.33 -3.17 3.79
N PHE A 640 -5.57 -3.47 2.73
CA PHE A 640 -5.73 -4.72 1.99
C PHE A 640 -5.30 -5.91 2.84
N MET A 641 -6.17 -6.93 2.94
CA MET A 641 -5.98 -8.07 3.82
C MET A 641 -5.78 -9.37 3.05
N PHE A 642 -4.82 -10.17 3.50
CA PHE A 642 -4.61 -11.53 3.02
C PHE A 642 -4.09 -12.42 4.17
N LYS A 643 -4.01 -13.74 3.96
CA LYS A 643 -3.61 -14.66 5.02
C LYS A 643 -2.69 -15.75 4.53
N LEU A 644 -1.89 -16.27 5.45
CA LEU A 644 -1.03 -17.43 5.27
C LEU A 644 -1.32 -18.42 6.40
N LYS A 645 -1.59 -19.68 6.05
CA LYS A 645 -1.75 -20.76 7.00
C LYS A 645 -0.46 -21.55 7.14
N THR A 646 -0.13 -21.95 8.37
CA THR A 646 1.09 -22.69 8.64
C THR A 646 1.03 -24.11 8.05
N PRO A 647 2.19 -24.73 7.73
CA PRO A 647 2.26 -26.13 7.31
C PRO A 647 1.64 -27.07 8.35
N TYR A 648 1.85 -26.80 9.64
CA TYR A 648 1.26 -27.58 10.74
C TYR A 648 -0.27 -27.60 10.70
N TYR A 649 -0.88 -26.42 10.61
CA TYR A 649 -2.33 -26.31 10.52
C TYR A 649 -2.88 -27.01 9.27
N ASN A 650 -2.25 -26.78 8.11
CA ASN A 650 -2.70 -27.39 6.85
C ASN A 650 -2.60 -28.92 6.89
N PHE A 651 -1.52 -29.45 7.46
CA PHE A 651 -1.34 -30.89 7.64
C PHE A 651 -2.44 -31.48 8.51
N TRP A 652 -2.66 -30.97 9.73
CA TRP A 652 -3.66 -31.52 10.63
C TRP A 652 -5.10 -31.27 10.18
N LYS A 653 -5.35 -30.21 9.41
CA LYS A 653 -6.63 -30.00 8.74
C LYS A 653 -6.89 -31.09 7.68
N PHE A 654 -5.86 -31.46 6.94
CA PHE A 654 -5.95 -32.56 5.98
C PHE A 654 -6.15 -33.90 6.72
N MET A 655 -5.40 -34.15 7.78
CA MET A 655 -5.55 -35.36 8.60
C MET A 655 -6.93 -35.48 9.26
N ARG A 656 -7.56 -34.38 9.62
CA ARG A 656 -8.96 -34.36 10.07
C ARG A 656 -9.91 -34.90 8.96
N GLY A 657 -9.66 -34.54 7.72
CA GLY A 657 -10.38 -35.07 6.56
C GLY A 657 -10.17 -36.58 6.38
N VAL A 658 -8.93 -37.03 6.56
CA VAL A 658 -8.58 -38.48 6.52
C VAL A 658 -9.31 -39.23 7.65
N ALA A 659 -9.26 -38.68 8.88
CA ALA A 659 -9.94 -39.27 10.03
C ALA A 659 -11.47 -39.38 9.82
N ASN A 660 -12.10 -38.35 9.25
CA ASN A 660 -13.53 -38.41 8.90
C ASN A 660 -13.83 -39.49 7.86
N GLY A 661 -12.96 -39.67 6.86
CA GLY A 661 -13.11 -40.70 5.85
C GLY A 661 -13.03 -42.11 6.45
N VAL A 662 -12.01 -42.34 7.29
CA VAL A 662 -11.82 -43.65 7.97
C VAL A 662 -12.94 -43.92 8.97
N SER A 663 -13.35 -42.94 9.79
CA SER A 663 -14.43 -43.10 10.78
C SER A 663 -15.76 -43.45 10.13
N LYS A 664 -16.09 -42.93 8.94
CA LYS A 664 -17.33 -43.19 8.24
C LYS A 664 -17.34 -44.46 7.38
N ASN A 665 -16.21 -44.79 6.75
CA ASN A 665 -16.15 -45.80 5.69
C ASN A 665 -15.05 -46.85 5.89
N GLY A 666 -14.33 -46.82 7.01
CA GLY A 666 -13.16 -47.68 7.27
C GLY A 666 -11.93 -47.36 6.44
N LYS A 667 -12.02 -46.42 5.49
CA LYS A 667 -10.94 -45.99 4.61
C LYS A 667 -11.07 -44.56 4.13
N TYR A 668 -9.98 -43.95 3.72
CA TYR A 668 -9.97 -42.66 3.04
C TYR A 668 -10.00 -42.87 1.51
N ARG A 669 -10.89 -42.16 0.79
CA ARG A 669 -11.13 -42.38 -0.65
C ARG A 669 -9.98 -41.92 -1.56
N HIS A 670 -9.19 -40.96 -1.09
CA HIS A 670 -8.14 -40.30 -1.87
C HIS A 670 -6.76 -40.60 -1.28
N GLU A 671 -6.41 -41.89 -1.21
CA GLU A 671 -5.14 -42.35 -0.65
C GLU A 671 -3.93 -41.84 -1.46
N ASP A 672 -4.12 -41.52 -2.73
CA ASP A 672 -3.14 -40.90 -3.63
C ASP A 672 -2.67 -39.50 -3.14
N LEU A 673 -3.45 -38.84 -2.31
CA LEU A 673 -3.08 -37.56 -1.69
C LEU A 673 -2.19 -37.72 -0.45
N LEU A 674 -1.99 -38.93 0.07
CA LEU A 674 -1.09 -39.24 1.18
C LEU A 674 0.35 -39.33 0.66
N THR A 675 1.00 -38.22 0.43
CA THR A 675 2.30 -38.19 -0.27
C THR A 675 3.50 -38.25 0.69
N ASP A 676 3.37 -37.75 1.90
CA ASP A 676 4.44 -37.75 2.91
C ASP A 676 4.34 -38.93 3.87
N GLU A 677 5.47 -39.28 4.49
CA GLU A 677 5.60 -40.43 5.39
C GLU A 677 4.67 -40.32 6.62
N LYS A 678 4.58 -39.14 7.23
CA LYS A 678 3.76 -38.91 8.43
C LYS A 678 2.26 -39.07 8.15
N SER A 679 1.78 -38.62 6.98
CA SER A 679 0.39 -38.81 6.56
C SER A 679 0.03 -40.28 6.33
N LYS A 680 0.96 -41.05 5.73
CA LYS A 680 0.80 -42.47 5.54
C LYS A 680 0.78 -43.24 6.85
N GLU A 681 1.73 -42.95 7.74
CA GLU A 681 1.78 -43.54 9.08
C GLU A 681 0.51 -43.27 9.90
N PHE A 682 0.00 -42.02 9.84
CA PHE A 682 -1.23 -41.65 10.52
C PHE A 682 -2.44 -42.44 9.96
N TYR A 683 -2.55 -42.52 8.63
CA TYR A 683 -3.62 -43.25 7.96
C TYR A 683 -3.59 -44.75 8.30
N GLU A 684 -2.42 -45.40 8.20
CA GLU A 684 -2.26 -46.82 8.54
C GLU A 684 -2.58 -47.09 10.00
N TRP A 685 -2.12 -46.22 10.92
CA TRP A 685 -2.45 -46.36 12.33
C TRP A 685 -3.95 -46.24 12.56
N LEU A 686 -4.59 -45.24 11.97
CA LEU A 686 -6.00 -44.97 12.14
C LEU A 686 -6.88 -46.10 11.58
N THR A 687 -6.53 -46.66 10.43
CA THR A 687 -7.20 -47.80 9.83
C THR A 687 -7.08 -49.06 10.74
N LYS A 688 -5.90 -49.30 11.31
CA LYS A 688 -5.71 -50.39 12.28
C LYS A 688 -6.56 -50.20 13.55
N GLN A 689 -6.77 -48.95 14.01
CA GLN A 689 -7.68 -48.70 15.15
C GLN A 689 -9.13 -49.00 14.77
N TYR A 690 -9.56 -48.58 13.59
CA TYR A 690 -10.90 -48.86 13.07
C TYR A 690 -11.15 -50.37 12.96
N GLU A 691 -10.21 -51.17 12.44
CA GLU A 691 -10.29 -52.63 12.36
C GLU A 691 -10.41 -53.27 13.75
N LYS A 692 -9.85 -52.64 14.81
CA LYS A 692 -10.03 -53.07 16.19
C LYS A 692 -11.34 -52.63 16.82
N GLY A 693 -12.21 -51.96 16.05
CA GLY A 693 -13.49 -51.43 16.53
C GLY A 693 -13.42 -50.10 17.25
N ILE A 694 -12.24 -49.40 17.20
CA ILE A 694 -12.04 -48.09 17.78
C ILE A 694 -12.33 -47.03 16.73
N VAL A 695 -13.43 -46.30 16.88
CA VAL A 695 -13.84 -45.22 15.98
C VAL A 695 -13.66 -43.87 16.68
N TYR A 696 -12.82 -43.02 16.12
CA TYR A 696 -12.57 -41.69 16.66
C TYR A 696 -13.53 -40.64 16.08
N ASN A 697 -13.90 -39.65 16.90
CA ASN A 697 -14.61 -38.47 16.42
C ASN A 697 -13.61 -37.52 15.68
N SER A 698 -13.75 -37.40 14.37
CA SER A 698 -12.87 -36.59 13.55
C SER A 698 -12.89 -35.07 13.92
N ASP A 699 -13.97 -34.59 14.53
CA ASP A 699 -14.07 -33.19 14.96
C ASP A 699 -13.12 -32.90 16.13
N ARG A 700 -12.70 -33.94 16.86
CA ARG A 700 -11.72 -33.89 17.94
C ARG A 700 -10.32 -34.31 17.48
N ILE A 701 -9.82 -33.71 16.41
CA ILE A 701 -8.53 -34.10 15.82
C ILE A 701 -7.34 -33.94 16.76
N ILE A 702 -7.42 -33.02 17.74
CA ILE A 702 -6.39 -32.86 18.79
C ILE A 702 -6.24 -34.15 19.61
N GLU A 703 -7.35 -34.73 20.05
CA GLU A 703 -7.32 -35.99 20.81
C GLU A 703 -6.72 -37.13 19.98
N ILE A 704 -7.13 -37.25 18.73
CA ILE A 704 -6.61 -38.28 17.80
C ILE A 704 -5.11 -38.08 17.59
N ARG A 705 -4.68 -36.84 17.39
CA ARG A 705 -3.26 -36.46 17.23
C ARG A 705 -2.46 -36.86 18.46
N ASN A 706 -2.94 -36.49 19.66
CA ASN A 706 -2.22 -36.75 20.91
C ASN A 706 -2.07 -38.28 21.17
N VAL A 707 -3.10 -39.08 20.89
CA VAL A 707 -3.03 -40.55 20.94
C VAL A 707 -2.05 -41.09 19.92
N PHE A 708 -2.06 -40.55 18.68
CA PHE A 708 -1.13 -40.97 17.61
C PHE A 708 0.32 -40.65 17.93
N GLN A 709 0.61 -39.48 18.50
CA GLN A 709 1.96 -39.04 18.81
C GLN A 709 2.56 -39.71 20.05
N ASN A 710 1.72 -40.15 21.00
CA ASN A 710 2.13 -40.82 22.23
C ASN A 710 2.09 -42.36 22.15
N ARG A 711 2.01 -42.94 20.96
CA ARG A 711 1.99 -44.40 20.70
C ARG A 711 3.36 -45.08 20.86
#